data_94caf32f2e9cd609d0bac43ed8756629
#
_entry.id   94caf32f2e9cd609d0bac43ed8756629
#
_cell.length_a   1.000
_cell.length_b   1.000
_cell.length_c   1.000
_cell.angle_alpha   90.00
_cell.angle_beta   90.00
_cell.angle_gamma   90.00
#
_symmetry.space_group_name_H-M   'P 1'
#
loop_
_entity.id
_entity.type
_entity.pdbx_description
1 polymer ?
#
loop_
_entity_poly.entity_id
_entity_poly.type
_entity_poly.pdbx_seq_one_letter_code
_entity_poly.pdbx_strand_id
1 'polypeptide(L)'
;STVLFKGRVSRELKQAQVTIDEVAKPMTVRNENFSSPAHEVGGASHFAFTWRDEHGLAGAAAWQLNIEAIDDAAPRPDLGALGRDLAILETEVLELNATVRDDFGVKEAGLEWRALGQAEEPPPQIAATLTTRANGSQETEFETGFHFSPAVLGIGKDTTVELAVWATDHLPGRKPSRTMPYRLHILGTEDHAEMVRQKLEDILENLEEVSRTEEDISEDTRDLAESDDDTLAKRKTNEKIEQTADEQRDNAEELKDLAKEGAKALLEAMRNPAFDEQTLRDWAQNLQQMNELADQQMKQAQSKLGQAAQGGEPQEKKENLADALEKEEEALDELADLQDKVNKDLDNLQALTLAQRLRKISKEEQALRKKIKAIIQETIGLTPDDLPERHTRANTRFTKSQGRTQAKAVELQGEISRFYERTGKGQYGEVSREMETEKTGEALEEIEQQITSNISMLAIRNLGNWSGRFEEWAKKLEPPKQDSDSGGQGGGQGGEQKMNDLMKLLFSMLRLRESELRHRQQTALLEQQKREADIYTKGVERVVQMHANSMLELNRMQFETTEPAMLDPLQETFDSMEITDNLLDKPQTDSVTTDSQTGTIRYMSDVINLINEEVRRDSGQQGQSQAQQEMAFMMAMMAMKQQMGQGMQQSQTGGGSQAGGTTSQAASALTGDAVGR
;
A
#
# COMPACT_ATOMS: atom_id res chain seq x y z
N SER A 1 29.01 -6.48 35.08
CA SER A 1 29.25 -5.03 35.42
C SER A 1 30.36 -4.89 36.44
N THR A 2 31.12 -3.79 36.36
CA THR A 2 32.18 -3.49 37.31
C THR A 2 31.76 -2.34 38.21
N VAL A 3 31.82 -2.52 39.50
CA VAL A 3 31.48 -1.51 40.51
C VAL A 3 32.72 -1.02 41.26
N LEU A 4 32.72 0.24 41.57
CA LEU A 4 33.76 0.89 42.37
C LEU A 4 33.07 1.84 43.37
N PHE A 5 33.36 1.63 44.67
CA PHE A 5 32.78 2.44 45.75
C PHE A 5 33.72 3.55 46.15
N LYS A 6 33.18 4.75 46.22
CA LYS A 6 33.87 5.91 46.80
C LYS A 6 33.04 6.45 47.93
N GLY A 7 33.66 6.77 49.05
CA GLY A 7 32.97 7.32 50.19
C GLY A 7 33.85 8.33 50.94
N ARG A 8 33.16 9.12 51.79
CA ARG A 8 33.80 10.08 52.69
C ARG A 8 33.30 9.84 54.10
N VAL A 9 34.18 9.91 55.03
CA VAL A 9 33.89 9.85 56.47
C VAL A 9 34.19 11.20 57.12
N SER A 10 33.77 11.39 58.39
CA SER A 10 33.89 12.65 59.08
C SER A 10 35.27 12.91 59.73
N ARG A 11 36.20 11.95 59.61
CA ARG A 11 37.55 12.02 60.19
C ARG A 11 38.59 11.47 59.26
N GLU A 12 39.84 11.88 59.42
CA GLU A 12 40.96 11.33 58.66
C GLU A 12 41.15 9.85 58.96
N LEU A 13 41.24 9.07 57.89
CA LEU A 13 41.34 7.61 57.94
C LEU A 13 42.78 7.13 57.87
N LYS A 14 43.12 6.21 58.80
CA LYS A 14 44.36 5.45 58.76
C LYS A 14 44.26 4.26 57.82
N GLN A 15 43.12 3.58 57.84
CA GLN A 15 42.86 2.41 56.96
C GLN A 15 41.36 2.21 56.70
N ALA A 16 41.04 1.68 55.58
CA ALA A 16 39.69 1.20 55.21
C ALA A 16 39.80 -0.15 54.51
N GLN A 17 38.80 -0.98 54.73
CA GLN A 17 38.73 -2.33 54.18
C GLN A 17 37.30 -2.62 53.74
N VAL A 18 37.15 -3.28 52.59
CA VAL A 18 35.88 -3.86 52.13
C VAL A 18 36.01 -5.39 52.15
N THR A 19 35.05 -6.03 52.79
CA THR A 19 34.88 -7.48 52.68
C THR A 19 33.81 -7.77 51.66
N ILE A 20 34.15 -8.52 50.63
CA ILE A 20 33.26 -8.89 49.51
C ILE A 20 33.11 -10.40 49.58
N ASP A 21 31.88 -10.88 49.83
CA ASP A 21 31.56 -12.31 49.92
C ASP A 21 32.59 -13.06 50.80
N GLU A 22 32.84 -12.56 52.02
CA GLU A 22 33.81 -13.05 53.03
C GLU A 22 35.28 -12.81 52.71
N VAL A 23 35.64 -12.26 51.55
CA VAL A 23 37.04 -11.92 51.19
C VAL A 23 37.35 -10.47 51.48
N ALA A 24 38.27 -10.23 52.38
CA ALA A 24 38.69 -8.90 52.76
C ALA A 24 39.69 -8.29 51.77
N LYS A 25 39.43 -7.08 51.29
CA LYS A 25 40.30 -6.31 50.37
C LYS A 25 40.60 -4.93 50.95
N PRO A 26 41.87 -4.48 50.94
CA PRO A 26 42.19 -3.13 51.37
C PRO A 26 41.63 -2.10 50.41
N MET A 27 41.21 -0.93 50.99
CA MET A 27 40.74 0.22 50.22
C MET A 27 41.81 1.30 50.19
N THR A 28 41.86 2.06 49.11
CA THR A 28 42.72 3.24 49.03
C THR A 28 42.12 4.37 49.87
N VAL A 29 42.93 4.92 50.79
CA VAL A 29 42.53 6.02 51.70
C VAL A 29 43.29 7.27 51.32
N ARG A 30 42.62 8.42 51.33
CA ARG A 30 43.20 9.76 51.22
C ARG A 30 42.43 10.71 52.12
N ASN A 31 43.05 11.05 53.24
CA ASN A 31 42.45 11.87 54.32
C ASN A 31 41.09 11.26 54.77
N GLU A 32 39.98 11.97 54.55
CA GLU A 32 38.61 11.54 54.88
C GLU A 32 37.96 10.66 53.80
N ASN A 33 38.61 10.47 52.65
CA ASN A 33 38.03 9.77 51.52
C ASN A 33 38.61 8.37 51.38
N PHE A 34 37.78 7.45 50.90
CA PHE A 34 38.20 6.10 50.56
C PHE A 34 37.65 5.68 49.20
N SER A 35 38.37 4.75 48.56
CA SER A 35 37.94 4.13 47.30
C SER A 35 38.20 2.62 47.34
N SER A 36 37.23 1.81 46.99
CA SER A 36 37.39 0.36 46.88
C SER A 36 38.20 -0.01 45.63
N PRO A 37 38.84 -1.19 45.61
CA PRO A 37 39.22 -1.79 44.34
C PRO A 37 37.97 -2.04 43.48
N ALA A 38 38.17 -2.08 42.16
CA ALA A 38 37.10 -2.47 41.23
C ALA A 38 36.70 -3.94 41.48
N HIS A 39 35.39 -4.19 41.47
CA HIS A 39 34.84 -5.54 41.65
C HIS A 39 33.86 -5.83 40.54
N GLU A 40 33.98 -6.98 39.93
CA GLU A 40 33.06 -7.45 38.91
C GLU A 40 31.89 -8.18 39.56
N VAL A 41 30.66 -7.66 39.35
CA VAL A 41 29.42 -8.22 39.87
C VAL A 41 28.84 -9.17 38.82
N GLY A 42 28.88 -10.47 39.14
CA GLY A 42 28.32 -11.54 38.27
C GLY A 42 27.09 -12.22 38.89
N GLY A 43 26.64 -11.78 40.07
CA GLY A 43 25.48 -12.31 40.79
C GLY A 43 25.18 -11.47 42.02
N ALA A 44 24.55 -12.07 43.06
CA ALA A 44 24.39 -11.38 44.34
C ALA A 44 25.74 -11.31 45.07
N SER A 45 26.13 -10.13 45.52
CA SER A 45 27.37 -9.90 46.27
C SER A 45 27.10 -9.07 47.53
N HIS A 46 27.70 -9.50 48.64
CA HIS A 46 27.60 -8.83 49.95
C HIS A 46 28.87 -8.05 50.23
N PHE A 47 28.74 -6.76 50.46
CA PHE A 47 29.83 -5.84 50.77
C PHE A 47 29.72 -5.37 52.21
N ALA A 48 30.79 -5.56 53.00
CA ALA A 48 30.89 -5.02 54.35
C ALA A 48 32.10 -4.08 54.45
N PHE A 49 31.85 -2.84 54.74
CA PHE A 49 32.87 -1.80 54.81
C PHE A 49 33.25 -1.53 56.26
N THR A 50 34.55 -1.54 56.57
CA THR A 50 35.11 -1.21 57.82
C THR A 50 36.23 -0.21 57.64
N TRP A 51 36.41 0.70 58.62
CA TRP A 51 37.49 1.69 58.61
C TRP A 51 38.00 2.02 60.07
N ARG A 52 39.20 2.55 60.14
CA ARG A 52 39.80 3.10 61.34
C ARG A 52 40.36 4.46 61.01
N ASP A 53 40.14 5.41 61.95
CA ASP A 53 40.74 6.75 61.91
C ASP A 53 42.22 6.76 62.38
N GLU A 54 42.86 7.89 62.23
CA GLU A 54 44.24 8.08 62.69
C GLU A 54 44.47 7.83 64.24
N HIS A 55 43.40 7.93 65.05
CA HIS A 55 43.43 7.65 66.47
C HIS A 55 43.07 6.19 66.81
N GLY A 56 42.87 5.34 65.81
CA GLY A 56 42.58 3.93 66.03
C GLY A 56 41.11 3.61 66.29
N LEU A 57 40.20 4.60 66.25
CA LEU A 57 38.78 4.40 66.46
C LEU A 57 38.15 3.76 65.23
N ALA A 58 37.32 2.74 65.42
CA ALA A 58 36.57 2.07 64.39
C ALA A 58 35.09 2.41 64.47
N GLY A 59 34.36 2.23 63.36
CA GLY A 59 32.93 2.28 63.42
C GLY A 59 32.32 1.19 64.31
N ALA A 60 31.19 1.47 64.95
CA ALA A 60 30.54 0.55 65.89
C ALA A 60 30.06 -0.78 65.17
N ALA A 61 29.79 -0.73 63.92
CA ALA A 61 29.47 -1.89 63.07
C ALA A 61 30.02 -1.66 61.68
N ALA A 62 30.23 -2.74 60.93
CA ALA A 62 30.50 -2.66 59.49
C ALA A 62 29.26 -2.12 58.74
N TRP A 63 29.51 -1.18 57.84
CA TRP A 63 28.45 -0.75 56.93
C TRP A 63 28.29 -1.81 55.84
N GLN A 64 27.04 -2.28 55.63
CA GLN A 64 26.75 -3.39 54.75
C GLN A 64 25.96 -2.90 53.53
N LEU A 65 26.26 -3.46 52.35
CA LEU A 65 25.57 -3.22 51.10
C LEU A 65 25.44 -4.53 50.35
N ASN A 66 24.24 -4.88 49.94
CA ASN A 66 23.97 -5.99 49.08
C ASN A 66 23.74 -5.45 47.66
N ILE A 67 24.41 -6.06 46.69
CA ILE A 67 24.21 -5.79 45.27
C ILE A 67 23.78 -7.08 44.62
N GLU A 68 22.76 -7.01 43.85
CA GLU A 68 22.30 -8.09 43.01
C GLU A 68 22.45 -7.69 41.52
N ALA A 69 23.08 -8.55 40.72
CA ALA A 69 23.16 -8.34 39.31
C ALA A 69 21.80 -8.69 38.67
N ILE A 70 21.27 -7.77 37.95
CA ILE A 70 20.08 -8.01 37.14
C ILE A 70 20.58 -8.41 35.75
N ASP A 71 20.06 -9.54 35.23
CA ASP A 71 20.36 -10.01 33.90
C ASP A 71 19.79 -9.01 32.87
N ASP A 72 20.64 -8.60 31.97
CA ASP A 72 20.31 -7.71 30.87
C ASP A 72 19.53 -8.49 29.80
N ALA A 73 18.26 -8.15 29.58
CA ALA A 73 17.43 -8.78 28.57
C ALA A 73 17.86 -8.32 27.18
N ALA A 74 17.55 -9.11 26.14
CA ALA A 74 17.83 -8.70 24.78
C ALA A 74 16.78 -7.69 24.30
N PRO A 75 17.14 -6.71 23.45
CA PRO A 75 16.21 -5.75 22.91
C PRO A 75 15.08 -6.44 22.11
N ARG A 76 13.88 -5.86 22.19
CA ARG A 76 12.67 -6.39 21.56
C ARG A 76 12.18 -5.41 20.50
N PRO A 77 12.59 -5.60 19.23
CA PRO A 77 12.04 -4.83 18.13
C PRO A 77 10.64 -5.32 17.77
N ASP A 78 9.76 -4.38 17.39
CA ASP A 78 8.39 -4.62 16.92
C ASP A 78 8.06 -3.65 15.78
N LEU A 79 7.35 -4.15 14.76
CA LEU A 79 6.84 -3.36 13.63
C LEU A 79 5.34 -3.02 13.74
N GLY A 80 4.73 -3.30 14.88
CA GLY A 80 3.32 -3.04 15.11
C GLY A 80 2.39 -3.90 14.23
N ALA A 81 1.22 -3.36 13.88
CA ALA A 81 0.14 -4.08 13.20
C ALA A 81 0.32 -4.19 11.68
N LEU A 82 1.53 -4.34 11.18
CA LEU A 82 1.76 -4.58 9.75
C LEU A 82 1.28 -5.99 9.36
N GLY A 83 0.55 -6.12 8.24
CA GLY A 83 0.21 -7.44 7.68
C GLY A 83 1.48 -8.23 7.34
N ARG A 84 1.47 -9.54 7.60
CA ARG A 84 2.67 -10.38 7.40
C ARG A 84 3.01 -10.63 5.93
N ASP A 85 2.00 -10.55 5.05
CA ASP A 85 2.13 -10.68 3.59
C ASP A 85 1.57 -9.41 2.96
N LEU A 86 2.43 -8.65 2.32
CA LEU A 86 2.09 -7.37 1.67
C LEU A 86 2.51 -7.41 0.20
N ALA A 87 1.77 -6.70 -0.63
CA ALA A 87 2.11 -6.46 -2.02
C ALA A 87 2.26 -4.96 -2.28
N ILE A 88 3.36 -4.57 -2.92
CA ILE A 88 3.60 -3.18 -3.33
C ILE A 88 4.13 -3.14 -4.76
N LEU A 89 3.93 -2.02 -5.43
CA LEU A 89 4.55 -1.75 -6.72
C LEU A 89 6.07 -1.48 -6.56
N GLU A 90 6.86 -1.82 -7.59
CA GLU A 90 8.30 -1.55 -7.60
C GLU A 90 8.63 -0.07 -7.30
N THR A 91 7.78 0.85 -7.73
CA THR A 91 7.95 2.29 -7.58
C THR A 91 7.49 2.85 -6.24
N GLU A 92 6.82 2.06 -5.41
CA GLU A 92 6.27 2.52 -4.13
C GLU A 92 7.31 2.64 -3.03
N VAL A 93 6.95 3.40 -2.01
CA VAL A 93 7.68 3.51 -0.75
C VAL A 93 6.79 3.02 0.37
N LEU A 94 7.25 2.00 1.08
CA LEU A 94 6.59 1.48 2.27
C LEU A 94 7.12 2.20 3.50
N GLU A 95 6.25 2.85 4.26
CA GLU A 95 6.56 3.45 5.55
C GLU A 95 6.33 2.43 6.66
N LEU A 96 7.32 2.24 7.50
CA LEU A 96 7.36 1.24 8.55
C LEU A 96 7.65 1.93 9.88
N ASN A 97 6.74 1.85 10.83
CA ASN A 97 6.95 2.35 12.18
C ASN A 97 7.41 1.20 13.08
N ALA A 98 8.56 1.36 13.69
CA ALA A 98 9.14 0.37 14.55
C ALA A 98 9.30 0.92 15.98
N THR A 99 9.00 0.08 16.95
CA THR A 99 9.28 0.33 18.38
C THR A 99 10.29 -0.70 18.86
N VAL A 100 11.34 -0.25 19.51
CA VAL A 100 12.32 -1.13 20.14
C VAL A 100 12.34 -0.85 21.64
N ARG A 101 12.18 -1.91 22.45
CA ARG A 101 12.24 -1.83 23.91
C ARG A 101 13.40 -2.62 24.46
N ASP A 102 14.09 -2.05 25.43
CA ASP A 102 15.22 -2.66 26.13
C ASP A 102 15.30 -2.15 27.58
N ASP A 103 15.68 -3.01 28.52
CA ASP A 103 15.71 -2.66 29.95
C ASP A 103 16.91 -1.75 30.33
N PHE A 104 18.01 -1.81 29.57
CA PHE A 104 19.21 -1.00 29.80
C PHE A 104 19.52 -0.02 28.67
N GLY A 105 18.72 0.02 27.63
CA GLY A 105 18.75 1.00 26.55
C GLY A 105 19.19 0.44 25.20
N VAL A 106 18.50 0.91 24.18
CA VAL A 106 18.74 0.57 22.78
C VAL A 106 19.96 1.31 22.26
N LYS A 107 20.89 0.60 21.66
CA LYS A 107 22.09 1.18 21.05
C LYS A 107 21.89 1.52 19.58
N GLU A 108 21.40 0.58 18.82
CA GLU A 108 21.17 0.70 17.38
C GLU A 108 19.93 -0.09 16.98
N ALA A 109 19.20 0.43 16.00
CA ALA A 109 18.12 -0.27 15.34
C ALA A 109 18.24 -0.07 13.81
N GLY A 110 17.78 -1.05 13.02
CA GLY A 110 17.84 -0.97 11.60
C GLY A 110 16.83 -1.87 10.91
N LEU A 111 16.58 -1.60 9.64
CA LEU A 111 15.80 -2.42 8.73
C LEU A 111 16.75 -3.24 7.85
N GLU A 112 16.50 -4.54 7.77
CA GLU A 112 17.20 -5.44 6.85
C GLU A 112 16.21 -6.15 5.93
N TRP A 113 16.67 -6.55 4.75
CA TRP A 113 15.87 -7.28 3.78
C TRP A 113 16.69 -8.37 3.10
N ARG A 114 16.02 -9.39 2.58
CA ARG A 114 16.63 -10.39 1.69
C ARG A 114 15.65 -10.85 0.62
N ALA A 115 16.14 -11.10 -0.59
CA ALA A 115 15.33 -11.67 -1.66
C ALA A 115 15.16 -13.18 -1.44
N LEU A 116 13.93 -13.67 -1.67
CA LEU A 116 13.58 -15.09 -1.62
C LEU A 116 13.61 -15.73 -3.02
N GLY A 117 13.66 -17.07 -3.04
CA GLY A 117 13.53 -17.84 -4.29
C GLY A 117 14.80 -17.93 -5.12
N GLN A 118 15.95 -17.52 -4.61
CA GLN A 118 17.26 -17.79 -5.22
C GLN A 118 17.80 -19.15 -4.77
N ALA A 119 18.62 -19.79 -5.63
CA ALA A 119 19.17 -21.13 -5.34
C ALA A 119 20.06 -21.17 -4.07
N GLU A 120 20.72 -20.04 -3.79
CA GLU A 120 21.35 -19.75 -2.50
C GLU A 120 20.72 -18.47 -1.99
N GLU A 121 20.09 -18.53 -0.83
CA GLU A 121 19.51 -17.34 -0.21
C GLU A 121 20.64 -16.34 0.12
N PRO A 122 20.60 -15.11 -0.41
CA PRO A 122 21.61 -14.12 -0.09
C PRO A 122 21.52 -13.76 1.40
N PRO A 123 22.66 -13.37 2.01
CA PRO A 123 22.61 -12.83 3.37
C PRO A 123 21.71 -11.60 3.42
N PRO A 124 21.07 -11.32 4.57
CA PRO A 124 20.29 -10.11 4.73
C PRO A 124 21.12 -8.86 4.42
N GLN A 125 20.52 -7.94 3.66
CA GLN A 125 21.10 -6.64 3.32
C GLN A 125 20.47 -5.55 4.17
N ILE A 126 21.26 -4.57 4.60
CA ILE A 126 20.76 -3.47 5.42
C ILE A 126 20.10 -2.44 4.50
N ALA A 127 18.81 -2.16 4.74
CA ALA A 127 18.08 -1.12 4.05
C ALA A 127 18.24 0.25 4.75
N ALA A 128 18.22 0.27 6.10
CA ALA A 128 18.44 1.48 6.88
C ALA A 128 19.02 1.12 8.25
N THR A 129 19.81 2.02 8.83
CA THR A 129 20.34 1.90 10.20
C THR A 129 20.18 3.24 10.90
N LEU A 130 19.58 3.22 12.09
CA LEU A 130 19.48 4.38 12.96
C LEU A 130 20.21 4.07 14.27
N THR A 131 21.05 5.00 14.69
CA THR A 131 21.78 4.90 15.94
C THR A 131 21.13 5.83 16.96
N THR A 132 20.78 5.32 18.14
CA THR A 132 20.31 6.16 19.23
C THR A 132 21.42 7.15 19.60
N ARG A 133 21.10 8.44 19.67
CA ARG A 133 22.08 9.46 20.04
C ARG A 133 22.53 9.22 21.47
N ALA A 134 23.82 8.97 21.65
CA ALA A 134 24.43 8.86 22.96
C ALA A 134 24.51 10.23 23.67
N ASN A 135 23.38 10.78 24.08
CA ASN A 135 23.32 11.97 24.95
C ASN A 135 23.33 11.61 26.45
N GLY A 136 23.90 10.45 26.80
CA GLY A 136 24.05 10.02 28.18
C GLY A 136 22.79 9.50 28.88
N SER A 137 21.65 9.51 28.25
CA SER A 137 20.43 8.80 28.67
C SER A 137 20.29 7.55 27.85
N GLN A 138 20.23 6.41 28.49
CA GLN A 138 19.88 5.15 27.85
C GLN A 138 18.37 5.18 27.53
N GLU A 139 18.00 5.28 26.27
CA GLU A 139 16.61 5.20 25.85
C GLU A 139 16.16 3.75 25.93
N THR A 140 15.29 3.44 26.88
CA THR A 140 14.73 2.10 27.07
C THR A 140 13.58 1.80 26.10
N GLU A 141 13.00 2.82 25.49
CA GLU A 141 12.01 2.73 24.42
C GLU A 141 12.42 3.67 23.28
N PHE A 142 12.61 3.12 22.11
CA PHE A 142 13.03 3.83 20.91
C PHE A 142 12.02 3.63 19.81
N GLU A 143 11.32 4.70 19.43
CA GLU A 143 10.39 4.72 18.31
C GLU A 143 11.04 5.35 17.09
N THR A 144 10.86 4.73 15.94
CA THR A 144 11.46 5.21 14.70
C THR A 144 10.64 4.79 13.46
N GLY A 145 10.70 5.63 12.43
CA GLY A 145 10.17 5.33 11.11
C GLY A 145 11.26 4.87 10.16
N PHE A 146 11.02 3.78 9.45
CA PHE A 146 11.83 3.34 8.32
C PHE A 146 11.05 3.49 7.02
N HIS A 147 11.76 3.78 5.94
CA HIS A 147 11.22 3.75 4.59
C HIS A 147 11.88 2.62 3.82
N PHE A 148 11.09 1.85 3.10
CA PHE A 148 11.58 0.80 2.21
C PHE A 148 11.11 1.09 0.78
N SER A 149 12.04 1.24 -0.16
CA SER A 149 11.75 1.48 -1.57
C SER A 149 12.49 0.46 -2.43
N PRO A 150 11.76 -0.46 -3.11
CA PRO A 150 12.37 -1.41 -4.02
C PRO A 150 13.18 -0.72 -5.11
N ALA A 151 12.64 0.34 -5.72
CA ALA A 151 13.30 1.09 -6.78
C ALA A 151 14.66 1.64 -6.34
N VAL A 152 14.75 2.24 -5.14
CA VAL A 152 16.02 2.78 -4.60
C VAL A 152 17.02 1.66 -4.32
N LEU A 153 16.56 0.55 -3.74
CA LEU A 153 17.40 -0.60 -3.38
C LEU A 153 17.78 -1.47 -4.59
N GLY A 154 17.23 -1.20 -5.76
CA GLY A 154 17.49 -1.97 -6.97
C GLY A 154 16.84 -3.34 -6.99
N ILE A 155 15.76 -3.51 -6.23
CA ILE A 155 14.94 -4.72 -6.18
C ILE A 155 13.96 -4.64 -7.34
N GLY A 156 14.07 -5.59 -8.28
CA GLY A 156 13.19 -5.62 -9.45
C GLY A 156 11.80 -6.18 -9.11
N LYS A 157 10.85 -5.91 -10.01
CA LYS A 157 9.51 -6.51 -9.97
C LYS A 157 9.55 -8.05 -9.96
N ASP A 158 8.47 -8.66 -9.58
CA ASP A 158 8.29 -10.11 -9.45
C ASP A 158 9.27 -10.76 -8.45
N THR A 159 9.70 -9.97 -7.46
CA THR A 159 10.61 -10.42 -6.40
C THR A 159 9.85 -10.46 -5.07
N THR A 160 9.94 -11.57 -4.37
CA THR A 160 9.50 -11.64 -2.97
C THR A 160 10.68 -11.37 -2.06
N VAL A 161 10.52 -10.47 -1.11
CA VAL A 161 11.54 -10.14 -0.10
C VAL A 161 11.02 -10.40 1.29
N GLU A 162 11.93 -10.75 2.20
CA GLU A 162 11.68 -10.73 3.64
C GLU A 162 12.27 -9.46 4.22
N LEU A 163 11.48 -8.78 5.04
CA LEU A 163 11.88 -7.61 5.83
C LEU A 163 11.92 -7.98 7.30
N ALA A 164 12.92 -7.49 8.02
CA ALA A 164 13.00 -7.59 9.47
C ALA A 164 13.61 -6.33 10.07
N VAL A 165 13.10 -5.91 11.22
CA VAL A 165 13.77 -4.90 12.05
C VAL A 165 14.70 -5.63 13.00
N TRP A 166 15.93 -5.16 13.06
CA TRP A 166 16.93 -5.63 14.02
C TRP A 166 17.29 -4.54 15.02
N ALA A 167 17.70 -4.94 16.21
CA ALA A 167 18.16 -4.02 17.24
C ALA A 167 19.31 -4.61 18.05
N THR A 168 20.20 -3.74 18.54
CA THR A 168 21.26 -4.06 19.49
C THR A 168 21.17 -3.17 20.72
N ASP A 169 21.63 -3.69 21.83
CA ASP A 169 21.83 -2.96 23.08
C ASP A 169 23.32 -2.59 23.27
N HIS A 170 23.63 -2.12 24.47
CA HIS A 170 24.99 -1.75 24.85
C HIS A 170 25.81 -2.94 25.36
N LEU A 171 25.26 -4.17 25.48
CA LEU A 171 26.00 -5.33 25.96
C LEU A 171 26.98 -5.84 24.89
N PRO A 172 28.32 -5.79 25.16
CA PRO A 172 29.30 -6.21 24.17
C PRO A 172 29.17 -7.69 23.81
N GLY A 173 29.20 -7.99 22.51
CA GLY A 173 29.19 -9.37 21.99
C GLY A 173 27.82 -10.02 21.88
N ARG A 174 26.72 -9.33 22.25
CA ARG A 174 25.36 -9.80 22.01
C ARG A 174 25.03 -9.71 20.53
N LYS A 175 24.39 -10.76 19.99
CA LYS A 175 23.88 -10.75 18.63
C LYS A 175 22.64 -9.86 18.53
N PRO A 176 22.41 -9.18 17.39
CA PRO A 176 21.20 -8.39 17.17
C PRO A 176 19.93 -9.24 17.35
N SER A 177 18.95 -8.70 18.07
CA SER A 177 17.59 -9.22 18.10
C SER A 177 16.86 -8.81 16.82
N ARG A 178 15.88 -9.63 16.38
CA ARG A 178 15.13 -9.39 15.15
C ARG A 178 13.66 -9.62 15.37
N THR A 179 12.82 -8.89 14.62
CA THR A 179 11.40 -9.22 14.47
C THR A 179 11.26 -10.55 13.72
N MET A 180 10.08 -11.17 13.79
CA MET A 180 9.70 -12.14 12.78
C MET A 180 9.73 -11.47 11.40
N PRO A 181 10.21 -12.17 10.34
CA PRO A 181 10.27 -11.57 9.02
C PRO A 181 8.86 -11.36 8.45
N TYR A 182 8.68 -10.24 7.78
CA TYR A 182 7.50 -9.89 7.00
C TYR A 182 7.79 -10.17 5.53
N ARG A 183 6.84 -10.78 4.83
CA ARG A 183 6.95 -11.03 3.40
C ARG A 183 6.38 -9.85 2.63
N LEU A 184 7.14 -9.42 1.64
CA LEU A 184 6.74 -8.33 0.77
C LEU A 184 6.89 -8.79 -0.69
N HIS A 185 5.80 -8.76 -1.42
CA HIS A 185 5.75 -9.08 -2.85
C HIS A 185 5.90 -7.78 -3.64
N ILE A 186 6.99 -7.68 -4.40
CA ILE A 186 7.24 -6.54 -5.28
C ILE A 186 6.60 -6.85 -6.62
N LEU A 187 5.48 -6.21 -6.90
CA LEU A 187 4.69 -6.44 -8.10
C LEU A 187 5.07 -5.47 -9.23
N GLY A 188 5.02 -5.97 -10.46
CA GLY A 188 4.93 -5.12 -11.64
C GLY A 188 3.53 -4.52 -11.79
N THR A 189 3.39 -3.54 -12.67
CA THR A 189 2.08 -2.92 -12.98
C THR A 189 1.06 -3.94 -13.46
N GLU A 190 1.52 -4.95 -14.18
CA GLU A 190 0.71 -6.01 -14.76
C GLU A 190 0.11 -6.94 -13.67
N ASP A 191 0.96 -7.42 -12.75
CA ASP A 191 0.52 -8.32 -11.68
C ASP A 191 -0.30 -7.59 -10.61
N HIS A 192 0.02 -6.31 -10.37
CA HIS A 192 -0.80 -5.45 -9.51
C HIS A 192 -2.19 -5.20 -10.11
N ALA A 193 -2.29 -4.98 -11.43
CA ALA A 193 -3.57 -4.84 -12.11
C ALA A 193 -4.43 -6.11 -11.99
N GLU A 194 -3.80 -7.29 -12.11
CA GLU A 194 -4.47 -8.57 -11.91
C GLU A 194 -4.98 -8.74 -10.47
N MET A 195 -4.18 -8.36 -9.47
CA MET A 195 -4.62 -8.38 -8.07
C MET A 195 -5.83 -7.45 -7.83
N VAL A 196 -5.82 -6.26 -8.44
CA VAL A 196 -6.95 -5.31 -8.36
C VAL A 196 -8.19 -5.89 -9.05
N ARG A 197 -8.02 -6.55 -10.20
CA ARG A 197 -9.11 -7.22 -10.90
C ARG A 197 -9.77 -8.30 -10.05
N GLN A 198 -8.98 -9.14 -9.37
CA GLN A 198 -9.50 -10.16 -8.45
C GLN A 198 -10.34 -9.55 -7.33
N LYS A 199 -9.88 -8.44 -6.73
CA LYS A 199 -10.68 -7.73 -5.71
C LYS A 199 -12.00 -7.20 -6.25
N LEU A 200 -12.04 -6.77 -7.51
CA LEU A 200 -13.30 -6.33 -8.14
C LEU A 200 -14.24 -7.51 -8.44
N GLU A 201 -13.70 -8.69 -8.76
CA GLU A 201 -14.49 -9.92 -8.87
C GLU A 201 -15.15 -10.29 -7.53
N ASP A 202 -14.38 -10.23 -6.43
CA ASP A 202 -14.92 -10.48 -5.08
C ASP A 202 -16.04 -9.48 -4.72
N ILE A 203 -15.87 -8.19 -5.09
CA ILE A 203 -16.90 -7.16 -4.91
C ILE A 203 -18.17 -7.48 -5.71
N LEU A 204 -18.03 -7.93 -6.94
CA LEU A 204 -19.18 -8.31 -7.78
C LEU A 204 -19.92 -9.51 -7.19
N GLU A 205 -19.21 -10.55 -6.73
CA GLU A 205 -19.80 -11.72 -6.09
C GLU A 205 -20.62 -11.34 -4.85
N ASN A 206 -20.07 -10.47 -4.00
CA ASN A 206 -20.77 -9.97 -2.83
C ASN A 206 -21.97 -9.07 -3.20
N LEU A 207 -21.87 -8.26 -4.26
CA LEU A 207 -22.99 -7.45 -4.76
C LEU A 207 -24.15 -8.33 -5.27
N GLU A 208 -23.84 -9.47 -5.90
CA GLU A 208 -24.84 -10.48 -6.27
C GLU A 208 -25.51 -11.10 -5.05
N GLU A 209 -24.80 -11.29 -3.94
CA GLU A 209 -25.35 -11.80 -2.68
C GLU A 209 -26.31 -10.78 -2.06
N VAL A 210 -25.91 -9.50 -1.99
CA VAL A 210 -26.79 -8.39 -1.55
C VAL A 210 -28.08 -8.35 -2.39
N SER A 211 -27.99 -8.49 -3.71
CA SER A 211 -29.15 -8.48 -4.59
C SER A 211 -30.09 -9.66 -4.33
N ARG A 212 -29.57 -10.88 -4.12
CA ARG A 212 -30.40 -12.04 -3.77
C ARG A 212 -31.10 -11.87 -2.42
N THR A 213 -30.40 -11.32 -1.44
CA THR A 213 -31.00 -11.01 -0.13
C THR A 213 -32.14 -9.99 -0.28
N GLU A 214 -31.97 -8.97 -1.12
CA GLU A 214 -33.01 -7.98 -1.41
C GLU A 214 -34.23 -8.60 -2.12
N GLU A 215 -34.00 -9.57 -3.06
CA GLU A 215 -35.08 -10.33 -3.70
C GLU A 215 -35.89 -11.13 -2.67
N ASP A 216 -35.21 -11.83 -1.74
CA ASP A 216 -35.87 -12.61 -0.67
C ASP A 216 -36.67 -11.68 0.26
N ILE A 217 -36.12 -10.53 0.65
CA ILE A 217 -36.82 -9.52 1.48
C ILE A 217 -38.06 -8.99 0.77
N SER A 218 -37.94 -8.66 -0.53
CA SER A 218 -39.06 -8.15 -1.33
C SER A 218 -40.17 -9.19 -1.50
N GLU A 219 -39.84 -10.50 -1.66
CA GLU A 219 -40.80 -11.59 -1.70
C GLU A 219 -41.55 -11.72 -0.35
N ASP A 220 -40.82 -11.68 0.77
CA ASP A 220 -41.38 -11.72 2.12
C ASP A 220 -42.28 -10.51 2.37
N THR A 221 -41.89 -9.32 1.97
CA THR A 221 -42.71 -8.07 2.11
C THR A 221 -43.98 -8.15 1.26
N ARG A 222 -43.89 -8.71 0.04
CA ARG A 222 -45.07 -8.91 -0.84
C ARG A 222 -46.05 -9.90 -0.23
N ASP A 223 -45.60 -11.02 0.29
CA ASP A 223 -46.42 -12.02 0.97
C ASP A 223 -47.14 -11.40 2.20
N LEU A 224 -46.45 -10.54 2.95
CA LEU A 224 -47.01 -9.82 4.09
C LEU A 224 -48.05 -8.78 3.63
N ALA A 225 -47.80 -8.03 2.58
CA ALA A 225 -48.73 -7.04 2.04
C ALA A 225 -50.01 -7.66 1.47
N GLU A 226 -49.95 -8.86 0.88
CA GLU A 226 -51.10 -9.61 0.36
C GLU A 226 -51.90 -10.35 1.45
N SER A 227 -51.39 -10.38 2.69
CA SER A 227 -52.08 -11.05 3.81
C SER A 227 -53.42 -10.38 4.15
N ASP A 228 -54.38 -11.19 4.64
CA ASP A 228 -55.67 -10.68 5.10
C ASP A 228 -55.56 -9.89 6.42
N ASP A 229 -56.56 -9.07 6.73
CA ASP A 229 -56.57 -8.17 7.89
C ASP A 229 -56.49 -8.96 9.24
N ASP A 230 -57.11 -10.14 9.28
CA ASP A 230 -57.08 -11.02 10.48
C ASP A 230 -55.65 -11.59 10.70
N THR A 231 -54.92 -11.81 9.63
CA THR A 231 -53.51 -12.27 9.67
C THR A 231 -52.59 -11.12 10.08
N LEU A 232 -52.78 -9.93 9.53
CA LEU A 232 -52.00 -8.74 9.88
C LEU A 232 -52.22 -8.27 11.32
N ALA A 233 -53.37 -8.61 11.93
CA ALA A 233 -53.63 -8.31 13.33
C ALA A 233 -52.90 -9.26 14.31
N LYS A 234 -52.30 -10.37 13.83
CA LYS A 234 -51.61 -11.34 14.69
C LYS A 234 -50.25 -10.84 15.13
N ARG A 235 -49.91 -11.11 16.40
CA ARG A 235 -48.57 -10.78 16.95
C ARG A 235 -47.43 -11.41 16.16
N LYS A 236 -47.60 -12.66 15.71
CA LYS A 236 -46.58 -13.34 14.91
C LYS A 236 -46.27 -12.66 13.59
N THR A 237 -47.26 -12.00 12.98
CA THR A 237 -47.04 -11.26 11.74
C THR A 237 -46.24 -9.97 12.02
N ASN A 238 -46.49 -9.30 13.16
CA ASN A 238 -45.65 -8.18 13.57
C ASN A 238 -44.19 -8.60 13.82
N GLU A 239 -43.98 -9.73 14.49
CA GLU A 239 -42.65 -10.30 14.72
C GLU A 239 -41.95 -10.63 13.38
N LYS A 240 -42.69 -11.11 12.35
CA LYS A 240 -42.13 -11.34 11.01
C LYS A 240 -41.78 -10.02 10.30
N ILE A 241 -42.69 -9.01 10.36
CA ILE A 241 -42.41 -7.68 9.76
C ILE A 241 -41.16 -7.05 10.42
N GLU A 242 -41.03 -7.16 11.74
CA GLU A 242 -39.84 -6.65 12.46
C GLU A 242 -38.58 -7.37 12.04
N GLN A 243 -38.63 -8.70 11.85
CA GLN A 243 -37.52 -9.49 11.34
C GLN A 243 -37.14 -9.05 9.91
N THR A 244 -38.11 -8.89 9.00
CA THR A 244 -37.86 -8.41 7.63
C THR A 244 -37.25 -6.99 7.64
N ALA A 245 -37.68 -6.11 8.56
CA ALA A 245 -37.09 -4.79 8.73
C ALA A 245 -35.61 -4.86 9.23
N ASP A 246 -35.29 -5.81 10.10
CA ASP A 246 -33.91 -6.04 10.55
C ASP A 246 -33.05 -6.63 9.42
N GLU A 247 -33.57 -7.58 8.64
CA GLU A 247 -32.89 -8.13 7.46
C GLU A 247 -32.59 -7.05 6.42
N GLN A 248 -33.56 -6.15 6.16
CA GLN A 248 -33.38 -5.00 5.26
C GLN A 248 -32.30 -4.03 5.75
N ARG A 249 -32.22 -3.79 7.08
CA ARG A 249 -31.17 -2.96 7.67
C ARG A 249 -29.80 -3.61 7.48
N ASP A 250 -29.70 -4.89 7.78
CA ASP A 250 -28.45 -5.62 7.72
C ASP A 250 -27.93 -5.71 6.27
N ASN A 251 -28.83 -5.93 5.28
CA ASN A 251 -28.51 -5.90 3.85
C ASN A 251 -28.02 -4.51 3.39
N ALA A 252 -28.64 -3.43 3.87
CA ALA A 252 -28.19 -2.07 3.58
C ALA A 252 -26.80 -1.76 4.20
N GLU A 253 -26.50 -2.27 5.40
CA GLU A 253 -25.18 -2.15 6.03
C GLU A 253 -24.12 -2.93 5.25
N GLU A 254 -24.46 -4.13 4.76
CA GLU A 254 -23.56 -4.95 3.94
C GLU A 254 -23.21 -4.26 2.63
N LEU A 255 -24.18 -3.67 1.92
CA LEU A 255 -23.93 -2.87 0.72
C LEU A 255 -22.98 -1.69 0.99
N LYS A 256 -23.11 -1.01 2.14
CA LYS A 256 -22.19 0.08 2.53
C LYS A 256 -20.78 -0.42 2.82
N ASP A 257 -20.67 -1.55 3.49
CA ASP A 257 -19.35 -2.12 3.78
C ASP A 257 -18.67 -2.59 2.50
N LEU A 258 -19.44 -3.15 1.56
CA LEU A 258 -18.95 -3.49 0.22
C LEU A 258 -18.46 -2.24 -0.54
N ALA A 259 -19.20 -1.13 -0.49
CA ALA A 259 -18.77 0.13 -1.08
C ALA A 259 -17.46 0.66 -0.46
N LYS A 260 -17.25 0.49 0.86
CA LYS A 260 -16.00 0.85 1.54
C LYS A 260 -14.82 -0.05 1.11
N GLU A 261 -15.06 -1.35 0.93
CA GLU A 261 -14.04 -2.26 0.41
C GLU A 261 -13.68 -1.92 -1.04
N GLY A 262 -14.67 -1.62 -1.86
CA GLY A 262 -14.48 -1.12 -3.22
C GLY A 262 -13.68 0.17 -3.27
N ALA A 263 -13.92 1.10 -2.33
CA ALA A 263 -13.14 2.33 -2.21
C ALA A 263 -11.67 2.07 -1.88
N LYS A 264 -11.35 1.08 -1.03
CA LYS A 264 -9.97 0.67 -0.76
C LYS A 264 -9.31 0.08 -2.01
N ALA A 265 -10.02 -0.78 -2.75
CA ALA A 265 -9.52 -1.37 -3.99
C ALA A 265 -9.31 -0.29 -5.07
N LEU A 266 -10.18 0.71 -5.17
CA LEU A 266 -10.00 1.87 -6.05
C LEU A 266 -8.76 2.71 -5.68
N LEU A 267 -8.51 2.94 -4.38
CA LEU A 267 -7.28 3.62 -3.93
C LEU A 267 -6.02 2.83 -4.29
N GLU A 268 -6.06 1.49 -4.27
CA GLU A 268 -4.97 0.66 -4.76
C GLU A 268 -4.82 0.78 -6.28
N ALA A 269 -5.92 0.73 -7.04
CA ALA A 269 -5.91 0.91 -8.49
C ALA A 269 -5.30 2.26 -8.91
N MET A 270 -5.62 3.34 -8.20
CA MET A 270 -5.08 4.68 -8.46
C MET A 270 -3.55 4.74 -8.38
N ARG A 271 -2.90 3.86 -7.61
CA ARG A 271 -1.44 3.80 -7.50
C ARG A 271 -0.79 3.21 -8.75
N ASN A 272 -1.53 2.45 -9.54
CA ASN A 272 -1.04 1.79 -10.74
C ASN A 272 -1.29 2.65 -11.98
N PRO A 273 -0.23 3.11 -12.67
CA PRO A 273 -0.37 3.96 -13.86
C PRO A 273 -1.03 3.25 -15.06
N ALA A 274 -1.22 1.94 -14.97
CA ALA A 274 -1.85 1.15 -16.01
C ALA A 274 -3.37 1.41 -16.13
N PHE A 275 -4.03 1.84 -15.04
CA PHE A 275 -5.45 2.20 -15.07
C PHE A 275 -5.61 3.62 -15.59
N ASP A 276 -6.46 3.79 -16.61
CA ASP A 276 -6.80 5.11 -17.12
C ASP A 276 -7.78 5.85 -16.19
N GLU A 277 -7.86 7.16 -16.35
CA GLU A 277 -8.66 8.03 -15.47
C GLU A 277 -10.16 7.77 -15.62
N GLN A 278 -10.63 7.41 -16.82
CA GLN A 278 -12.06 7.17 -17.05
C GLN A 278 -12.51 5.91 -16.32
N THR A 279 -11.77 4.81 -16.42
CA THR A 279 -12.05 3.57 -15.69
C THR A 279 -12.13 3.81 -14.17
N LEU A 280 -11.20 4.58 -13.61
CA LEU A 280 -11.20 4.90 -12.17
C LEU A 280 -12.39 5.77 -11.77
N ARG A 281 -12.80 6.69 -12.65
CA ARG A 281 -13.99 7.54 -12.43
C ARG A 281 -15.27 6.71 -12.45
N ASP A 282 -15.46 5.88 -13.49
CA ASP A 282 -16.64 5.02 -13.62
C ASP A 282 -16.79 4.13 -12.38
N TRP A 283 -15.68 3.57 -11.91
CA TRP A 283 -15.67 2.79 -10.68
C TRP A 283 -16.04 3.63 -9.45
N ALA A 284 -15.49 4.84 -9.30
CA ALA A 284 -15.85 5.74 -8.21
C ALA A 284 -17.35 6.07 -8.20
N GLN A 285 -17.95 6.28 -9.37
CA GLN A 285 -19.39 6.52 -9.51
C GLN A 285 -20.23 5.32 -9.07
N ASN A 286 -19.84 4.10 -9.47
CA ASN A 286 -20.54 2.89 -9.07
C ASN A 286 -20.52 2.70 -7.55
N LEU A 287 -19.37 2.95 -6.89
CA LEU A 287 -19.26 2.89 -5.42
C LEU A 287 -20.12 3.96 -4.71
N GLN A 288 -20.20 5.14 -5.29
CA GLN A 288 -21.09 6.20 -4.79
C GLN A 288 -22.55 5.79 -4.89
N GLN A 289 -22.98 5.24 -6.04
CA GLN A 289 -24.34 4.74 -6.22
C GLN A 289 -24.69 3.63 -5.22
N MET A 290 -23.77 2.71 -4.92
CA MET A 290 -23.96 1.71 -3.86
C MET A 290 -24.27 2.37 -2.50
N ASN A 291 -23.51 3.40 -2.11
CA ASN A 291 -23.77 4.12 -0.87
C ASN A 291 -25.11 4.86 -0.88
N GLU A 292 -25.46 5.52 -1.99
CA GLU A 292 -26.72 6.25 -2.13
C GLU A 292 -27.91 5.31 -2.06
N LEU A 293 -27.86 4.16 -2.73
CA LEU A 293 -28.87 3.12 -2.70
C LEU A 293 -29.13 2.62 -1.27
N ALA A 294 -28.06 2.28 -0.55
CA ALA A 294 -28.14 1.83 0.83
C ALA A 294 -28.72 2.90 1.77
N ASP A 295 -28.34 4.19 1.58
CA ASP A 295 -28.79 5.30 2.46
C ASP A 295 -30.17 5.85 2.10
N GLN A 296 -30.65 5.64 0.89
CA GLN A 296 -31.95 6.16 0.41
C GLN A 296 -32.98 5.03 0.30
N GLN A 297 -32.99 4.26 -0.78
CA GLN A 297 -34.04 3.28 -1.06
C GLN A 297 -34.14 2.19 0.01
N MET A 298 -33.04 1.48 0.28
CA MET A 298 -33.04 0.38 1.27
C MET A 298 -33.38 0.87 2.69
N LYS A 299 -32.86 2.05 3.07
CA LYS A 299 -33.17 2.66 4.38
C LYS A 299 -34.62 3.16 4.46
N GLN A 300 -35.20 3.64 3.35
CA GLN A 300 -36.61 4.00 3.31
C GLN A 300 -37.51 2.77 3.41
N ALA A 301 -37.19 1.69 2.70
CA ALA A 301 -37.86 0.39 2.82
C ALA A 301 -37.84 -0.09 4.27
N GLN A 302 -36.66 -0.13 4.90
CA GLN A 302 -36.49 -0.49 6.32
C GLN A 302 -37.35 0.37 7.25
N SER A 303 -37.39 1.69 7.01
CA SER A 303 -38.20 2.60 7.80
C SER A 303 -39.70 2.31 7.67
N LYS A 304 -40.19 1.99 6.47
CA LYS A 304 -41.58 1.64 6.20
C LYS A 304 -41.97 0.29 6.80
N LEU A 305 -41.08 -0.73 6.70
CA LEU A 305 -41.27 -1.99 7.41
C LEU A 305 -41.33 -1.80 8.92
N GLY A 306 -40.45 -0.97 9.50
CA GLY A 306 -40.51 -0.62 10.93
C GLY A 306 -41.79 0.08 11.34
N GLN A 307 -42.34 0.97 10.48
CA GLN A 307 -43.66 1.59 10.71
C GLN A 307 -44.79 0.57 10.62
N ALA A 308 -44.76 -0.35 9.67
CA ALA A 308 -45.70 -1.44 9.55
C ALA A 308 -45.71 -2.35 10.79
N ALA A 309 -44.54 -2.67 11.33
CA ALA A 309 -44.40 -3.47 12.56
C ALA A 309 -45.03 -2.80 13.78
N GLN A 310 -44.95 -1.45 13.86
CA GLN A 310 -45.50 -0.64 14.96
C GLN A 310 -46.95 -0.23 14.74
N GLY A 311 -47.47 -0.29 13.51
CA GLY A 311 -48.85 0.10 13.16
C GLY A 311 -49.90 -0.73 13.88
N GLY A 312 -51.00 -0.06 14.32
CA GLY A 312 -52.08 -0.71 15.05
C GLY A 312 -53.18 -1.28 14.14
N GLU A 313 -53.58 -0.54 13.13
CA GLU A 313 -54.67 -0.89 12.21
C GLU A 313 -54.14 -1.67 10.99
N PRO A 314 -54.80 -2.78 10.58
CA PRO A 314 -54.38 -3.58 9.43
C PRO A 314 -54.22 -2.79 8.13
N GLN A 315 -55.07 -1.77 7.93
CA GLN A 315 -55.03 -0.91 6.75
C GLN A 315 -53.74 -0.05 6.68
N GLU A 316 -53.32 0.52 7.82
CA GLU A 316 -52.08 1.30 7.94
C GLU A 316 -50.83 0.41 7.70
N LYS A 317 -50.87 -0.85 8.19
CA LYS A 317 -49.83 -1.82 7.93
C LYS A 317 -49.71 -2.15 6.45
N LYS A 318 -50.83 -2.38 5.77
CA LYS A 318 -50.85 -2.65 4.31
C LYS A 318 -50.28 -1.49 3.51
N GLU A 319 -50.62 -0.24 3.86
CA GLU A 319 -50.09 0.94 3.22
C GLU A 319 -48.58 1.05 3.39
N ASN A 320 -48.05 0.86 4.61
CA ASN A 320 -46.63 0.91 4.88
C ASN A 320 -45.88 -0.27 4.25
N LEU A 321 -46.46 -1.47 4.18
CA LEU A 321 -45.86 -2.62 3.47
C LEU A 321 -45.83 -2.39 1.95
N ALA A 322 -46.87 -1.79 1.37
CA ALA A 322 -46.88 -1.41 -0.04
C ALA A 322 -45.82 -0.35 -0.37
N ASP A 323 -45.72 0.67 0.51
CA ASP A 323 -44.64 1.68 0.37
C ASP A 323 -43.26 1.09 0.52
N ALA A 324 -43.06 0.09 1.41
CA ALA A 324 -41.79 -0.63 1.55
C ALA A 324 -41.46 -1.42 0.28
N LEU A 325 -42.43 -2.18 -0.22
CA LEU A 325 -42.27 -2.98 -1.43
C LEU A 325 -41.93 -2.12 -2.65
N GLU A 326 -42.54 -0.93 -2.80
CA GLU A 326 -42.14 0.02 -3.86
C GLU A 326 -40.66 0.41 -3.76
N LYS A 327 -40.13 0.62 -2.55
CA LYS A 327 -38.72 0.98 -2.35
C LYS A 327 -37.76 -0.20 -2.54
N GLU A 328 -38.17 -1.40 -2.19
CA GLU A 328 -37.44 -2.63 -2.45
C GLU A 328 -37.36 -2.94 -3.95
N GLU A 329 -38.48 -2.76 -4.70
CA GLU A 329 -38.47 -2.91 -6.15
C GLU A 329 -37.57 -1.86 -6.83
N GLU A 330 -37.60 -0.58 -6.39
CA GLU A 330 -36.66 0.45 -6.85
C GLU A 330 -35.20 0.06 -6.54
N ALA A 331 -34.94 -0.52 -5.35
CA ALA A 331 -33.60 -0.96 -4.97
C ALA A 331 -33.10 -2.12 -5.82
N LEU A 332 -33.95 -3.09 -6.14
CA LEU A 332 -33.63 -4.22 -7.04
C LEU A 332 -33.27 -3.76 -8.45
N ASP A 333 -34.04 -2.81 -9.00
CA ASP A 333 -33.74 -2.23 -10.31
C ASP A 333 -32.37 -1.52 -10.32
N GLU A 334 -32.06 -0.76 -9.27
CA GLU A 334 -30.76 -0.08 -9.13
C GLU A 334 -29.61 -1.06 -8.89
N LEU A 335 -29.81 -2.14 -8.11
CA LEU A 335 -28.83 -3.20 -7.91
C LEU A 335 -28.50 -3.92 -9.21
N ALA A 336 -29.51 -4.23 -10.04
CA ALA A 336 -29.29 -4.82 -11.35
C ALA A 336 -28.47 -3.91 -12.29
N ASP A 337 -28.78 -2.61 -12.31
CA ASP A 337 -28.02 -1.62 -13.09
C ASP A 337 -26.56 -1.48 -12.58
N LEU A 338 -26.37 -1.52 -11.26
CA LEU A 338 -25.02 -1.53 -10.64
C LEU A 338 -24.23 -2.78 -11.00
N GLN A 339 -24.83 -3.97 -10.94
CA GLN A 339 -24.18 -5.22 -11.34
C GLN A 339 -23.73 -5.17 -12.79
N ASP A 340 -24.56 -4.67 -13.69
CA ASP A 340 -24.22 -4.51 -15.12
C ASP A 340 -23.04 -3.54 -15.30
N LYS A 341 -22.99 -2.44 -14.55
CA LYS A 341 -21.90 -1.46 -14.60
C LYS A 341 -20.59 -2.05 -14.07
N VAL A 342 -20.64 -2.72 -12.90
CA VAL A 342 -19.45 -3.35 -12.29
C VAL A 342 -18.93 -4.48 -13.19
N ASN A 343 -19.82 -5.28 -13.80
CA ASN A 343 -19.44 -6.28 -14.80
C ASN A 343 -18.73 -5.66 -16.01
N LYS A 344 -19.21 -4.52 -16.49
CA LYS A 344 -18.57 -3.79 -17.61
C LYS A 344 -17.18 -3.27 -17.20
N ASP A 345 -17.03 -2.77 -15.97
CA ASP A 345 -15.75 -2.32 -15.45
C ASP A 345 -14.78 -3.49 -15.31
N LEU A 346 -15.24 -4.62 -14.80
CA LEU A 346 -14.47 -5.86 -14.72
C LEU A 346 -14.01 -6.34 -16.09
N ASP A 347 -14.88 -6.30 -17.10
CA ASP A 347 -14.55 -6.62 -18.49
C ASP A 347 -13.46 -5.68 -19.04
N ASN A 348 -13.55 -4.40 -18.77
CA ASN A 348 -12.55 -3.41 -19.19
C ASN A 348 -11.20 -3.66 -18.49
N LEU A 349 -11.21 -3.95 -17.18
CA LEU A 349 -10.01 -4.32 -16.43
C LEU A 349 -9.39 -5.62 -16.94
N GLN A 350 -10.20 -6.64 -17.20
CA GLN A 350 -9.70 -7.89 -17.76
C GLN A 350 -9.10 -7.68 -19.15
N ALA A 351 -9.74 -6.88 -20.00
CA ALA A 351 -9.20 -6.49 -21.31
C ALA A 351 -7.82 -5.83 -21.17
N LEU A 352 -7.69 -4.90 -20.24
CA LEU A 352 -6.43 -4.21 -19.95
C LEU A 352 -5.35 -5.17 -19.43
N THR A 353 -5.69 -6.05 -18.50
CA THR A 353 -4.73 -7.02 -17.93
C THR A 353 -4.25 -8.01 -18.98
N LEU A 354 -5.12 -8.51 -19.87
CA LEU A 354 -4.75 -9.39 -20.98
C LEU A 354 -3.74 -8.72 -21.93
N ALA A 355 -3.98 -7.45 -22.31
CA ALA A 355 -3.05 -6.68 -23.14
C ALA A 355 -1.70 -6.46 -22.43
N GLN A 356 -1.72 -6.12 -21.14
CA GLN A 356 -0.50 -5.92 -20.35
C GLN A 356 0.31 -7.20 -20.19
N ARG A 357 -0.33 -8.34 -19.95
CA ARG A 357 0.33 -9.65 -19.86
C ARG A 357 1.00 -10.06 -21.17
N LEU A 358 0.39 -9.77 -22.33
CA LEU A 358 1.06 -9.92 -23.63
C LEU A 358 2.31 -9.04 -23.74
N ARG A 359 2.24 -7.79 -23.30
CA ARG A 359 3.43 -6.91 -23.24
C ARG A 359 4.49 -7.41 -22.29
N LYS A 360 4.10 -7.97 -21.14
CA LYS A 360 5.04 -8.59 -20.21
C LYS A 360 5.81 -9.73 -20.88
N ILE A 361 5.11 -10.62 -21.56
CA ILE A 361 5.72 -11.70 -22.36
C ILE A 361 6.68 -11.12 -23.42
N SER A 362 6.25 -10.11 -24.18
CA SER A 362 7.14 -9.42 -25.14
C SER A 362 8.43 -8.91 -24.51
N LYS A 363 8.32 -8.26 -23.34
CA LYS A 363 9.50 -7.74 -22.61
C LYS A 363 10.41 -8.87 -22.09
N GLU A 364 9.84 -9.97 -21.59
CA GLU A 364 10.59 -11.15 -21.12
C GLU A 364 11.40 -11.76 -22.26
N GLU A 365 10.81 -11.94 -23.47
CA GLU A 365 11.47 -12.40 -24.67
C GLU A 365 12.62 -11.46 -25.10
N GLN A 366 12.38 -10.14 -25.09
CA GLN A 366 13.44 -9.15 -25.37
C GLN A 366 14.57 -9.19 -24.36
N ALA A 367 14.27 -9.33 -23.07
CA ALA A 367 15.28 -9.41 -22.03
C ALA A 367 16.13 -10.68 -22.17
N LEU A 368 15.49 -11.81 -22.45
CA LEU A 368 16.20 -13.07 -22.72
C LEU A 368 17.09 -12.97 -23.97
N ARG A 369 16.57 -12.40 -25.06
CA ARG A 369 17.33 -12.09 -26.26
C ARG A 369 18.58 -11.27 -25.98
N LYS A 370 18.46 -10.21 -25.18
CA LYS A 370 19.60 -9.36 -24.77
C LYS A 370 20.65 -10.17 -23.97
N LYS A 371 20.22 -11.02 -23.04
CA LYS A 371 21.09 -11.86 -22.23
C LYS A 371 21.87 -12.88 -23.08
N ILE A 372 21.20 -13.56 -24.01
CA ILE A 372 21.85 -14.52 -24.92
C ILE A 372 22.82 -13.77 -25.84
N LYS A 373 22.42 -12.60 -26.38
CA LYS A 373 23.29 -11.77 -27.23
C LYS A 373 24.56 -11.30 -26.51
N ALA A 374 24.51 -11.09 -25.20
CA ALA A 374 25.68 -10.66 -24.42
C ALA A 374 26.79 -11.72 -24.33
N ILE A 375 26.42 -13.01 -24.39
CA ILE A 375 27.38 -14.11 -24.26
C ILE A 375 27.71 -14.81 -25.61
N ILE A 376 27.03 -14.41 -26.70
CA ILE A 376 27.13 -15.13 -27.99
C ILE A 376 28.54 -15.22 -28.54
N GLN A 377 29.35 -14.15 -28.36
CA GLN A 377 30.74 -14.14 -28.88
C GLN A 377 31.59 -15.23 -28.25
N GLU A 378 31.29 -15.65 -27.03
CA GLU A 378 32.02 -16.67 -26.29
C GLU A 378 31.40 -18.07 -26.45
N THR A 379 30.16 -18.19 -26.97
CA THR A 379 29.41 -19.45 -27.03
C THR A 379 29.11 -19.92 -28.46
N ILE A 380 29.28 -19.05 -29.45
CA ILE A 380 28.96 -19.35 -30.85
C ILE A 380 29.83 -20.49 -31.37
N GLY A 381 29.19 -21.50 -31.97
CA GLY A 381 29.87 -22.66 -32.58
C GLY A 381 30.27 -23.75 -31.58
N LEU A 382 30.02 -23.56 -30.30
CA LEU A 382 30.21 -24.59 -29.27
C LEU A 382 28.97 -25.48 -29.15
N THR A 383 29.18 -26.77 -28.94
CA THR A 383 28.06 -27.66 -28.54
C THR A 383 27.74 -27.47 -27.06
N PRO A 384 26.56 -27.92 -26.57
CA PRO A 384 26.22 -27.81 -25.15
C PRO A 384 27.29 -28.42 -24.21
N ASP A 385 27.94 -29.51 -24.64
CA ASP A 385 28.96 -30.22 -23.86
C ASP A 385 30.32 -29.48 -23.85
N ASP A 386 30.59 -28.64 -24.87
CA ASP A 386 31.82 -27.85 -24.98
C ASP A 386 31.69 -26.47 -24.30
N LEU A 387 30.52 -26.11 -23.78
CA LEU A 387 30.35 -24.83 -23.11
C LEU A 387 31.15 -24.76 -21.80
N PRO A 388 31.86 -23.67 -21.53
CA PRO A 388 32.43 -23.40 -20.21
C PRO A 388 31.37 -23.43 -19.10
N GLU A 389 31.72 -23.94 -17.93
CA GLU A 389 30.77 -24.17 -16.82
C GLU A 389 29.87 -22.94 -16.51
N ARG A 390 30.46 -21.73 -16.57
CA ARG A 390 29.69 -20.48 -16.38
C ARG A 390 28.58 -20.29 -17.44
N HIS A 391 28.83 -20.67 -18.68
CA HIS A 391 27.88 -20.55 -19.79
C HIS A 391 26.87 -21.70 -19.81
N THR A 392 27.27 -22.89 -19.37
CA THR A 392 26.35 -24.02 -19.15
C THR A 392 25.30 -23.65 -18.10
N ARG A 393 25.72 -23.07 -16.97
CA ARG A 393 24.78 -22.56 -15.94
C ARG A 393 23.88 -21.44 -16.46
N ALA A 394 24.45 -20.52 -17.26
CA ALA A 394 23.67 -19.44 -17.87
C ALA A 394 22.63 -20.01 -18.86
N ASN A 395 23.05 -20.95 -19.73
CA ASN A 395 22.16 -21.59 -20.70
C ASN A 395 21.02 -22.34 -20.02
N THR A 396 21.27 -23.09 -18.94
CA THR A 396 20.24 -23.75 -18.14
C THR A 396 19.23 -22.75 -17.56
N ARG A 397 19.68 -21.57 -17.09
CA ARG A 397 18.78 -20.50 -16.61
C ARG A 397 17.95 -19.93 -17.74
N PHE A 398 18.51 -19.73 -18.91
CA PHE A 398 17.81 -19.23 -20.09
C PHE A 398 16.73 -20.20 -20.56
N THR A 399 17.03 -21.50 -20.64
CA THR A 399 16.08 -22.56 -20.96
C THR A 399 14.91 -22.55 -19.96
N LYS A 400 15.19 -22.54 -18.65
CA LYS A 400 14.13 -22.46 -17.63
C LYS A 400 13.30 -21.18 -17.73
N SER A 401 13.93 -20.06 -18.06
CA SER A 401 13.20 -18.78 -18.27
C SER A 401 12.25 -18.89 -19.44
N GLN A 402 12.72 -19.46 -20.57
CA GLN A 402 11.91 -19.65 -21.77
C GLN A 402 10.73 -20.58 -21.52
N GLY A 403 10.94 -21.72 -20.86
CA GLY A 403 9.86 -22.65 -20.52
C GLY A 403 8.75 -22.01 -19.66
N ARG A 404 9.15 -21.12 -18.72
CA ARG A 404 8.16 -20.34 -17.95
C ARG A 404 7.38 -19.34 -18.81
N THR A 405 8.06 -18.65 -19.71
CA THR A 405 7.41 -17.72 -20.65
C THR A 405 6.45 -18.44 -21.59
N GLN A 406 6.83 -19.63 -22.08
CA GLN A 406 5.97 -20.50 -22.88
C GLN A 406 4.71 -20.92 -22.11
N ALA A 407 4.85 -21.38 -20.86
CA ALA A 407 3.70 -21.77 -20.05
C ALA A 407 2.71 -20.59 -19.85
N LYS A 408 3.23 -19.39 -19.54
CA LYS A 408 2.44 -18.15 -19.41
C LYS A 408 1.72 -17.79 -20.70
N ALA A 409 2.37 -17.95 -21.86
CA ALA A 409 1.77 -17.64 -23.15
C ALA A 409 0.60 -18.58 -23.50
N VAL A 410 0.74 -19.87 -23.19
CA VAL A 410 -0.32 -20.87 -23.40
C VAL A 410 -1.52 -20.62 -22.47
N GLU A 411 -1.28 -20.33 -21.20
CA GLU A 411 -2.31 -19.96 -20.24
C GLU A 411 -3.07 -18.70 -20.69
N LEU A 412 -2.34 -17.66 -21.06
CA LEU A 412 -2.90 -16.38 -21.52
C LEU A 412 -3.74 -16.56 -22.80
N GLN A 413 -3.30 -17.41 -23.75
CA GLN A 413 -4.09 -17.76 -24.93
C GLN A 413 -5.46 -18.36 -24.53
N GLY A 414 -5.48 -19.26 -23.56
CA GLY A 414 -6.71 -19.86 -23.05
C GLY A 414 -7.64 -18.82 -22.40
N GLU A 415 -7.07 -17.85 -21.66
CA GLU A 415 -7.86 -16.76 -21.06
C GLU A 415 -8.43 -15.81 -22.09
N ILE A 416 -7.67 -15.42 -23.12
CA ILE A 416 -8.15 -14.59 -24.23
C ILE A 416 -9.31 -15.29 -24.94
N SER A 417 -9.23 -16.62 -25.14
CA SER A 417 -10.32 -17.40 -25.74
C SER A 417 -11.59 -17.37 -24.89
N ARG A 418 -11.47 -17.65 -23.59
CA ARG A 418 -12.61 -17.59 -22.65
C ARG A 418 -13.22 -16.19 -22.57
N PHE A 419 -12.38 -15.15 -22.55
CA PHE A 419 -12.86 -13.77 -22.58
C PHE A 419 -13.67 -13.45 -23.84
N TYR A 420 -13.22 -13.92 -25.00
CA TYR A 420 -13.98 -13.80 -26.25
C TYR A 420 -15.31 -14.54 -26.18
N GLU A 421 -15.32 -15.79 -25.71
CA GLU A 421 -16.53 -16.60 -25.55
C GLU A 421 -17.59 -15.94 -24.68
N ARG A 422 -17.17 -15.26 -23.62
CA ARG A 422 -18.04 -14.55 -22.69
C ARG A 422 -18.55 -13.21 -23.25
N THR A 423 -17.64 -12.41 -23.83
CA THR A 423 -17.95 -11.00 -24.19
C THR A 423 -18.36 -10.81 -25.65
N GLY A 424 -18.05 -11.75 -26.54
CA GLY A 424 -18.29 -11.64 -27.99
C GLY A 424 -17.43 -10.57 -28.68
N LYS A 425 -16.49 -9.91 -27.99
CA LYS A 425 -15.66 -8.83 -28.56
C LYS A 425 -14.67 -9.38 -29.60
N GLY A 426 -14.89 -9.11 -30.89
CA GLY A 426 -14.25 -9.75 -32.05
C GLY A 426 -12.73 -9.72 -32.07
N GLN A 427 -12.11 -8.63 -31.56
CA GLN A 427 -10.65 -8.47 -31.48
C GLN A 427 -9.95 -9.56 -30.63
N TYR A 428 -10.59 -10.03 -29.55
CA TYR A 428 -10.05 -11.12 -28.72
C TYR A 428 -10.13 -12.47 -29.42
N GLY A 429 -11.24 -12.72 -30.16
CA GLY A 429 -11.36 -13.89 -30.98
C GLY A 429 -10.41 -13.92 -32.19
N GLU A 430 -10.01 -12.76 -32.70
CA GLU A 430 -8.99 -12.64 -33.74
C GLU A 430 -7.63 -13.01 -33.20
N VAL A 431 -7.21 -12.40 -32.08
CA VAL A 431 -5.92 -12.68 -31.44
C VAL A 431 -5.82 -14.13 -30.99
N SER A 432 -6.85 -14.68 -30.35
CA SER A 432 -6.88 -16.10 -29.96
C SER A 432 -6.65 -17.04 -31.16
N ARG A 433 -7.35 -16.80 -32.28
CA ARG A 433 -7.18 -17.59 -33.53
C ARG A 433 -5.81 -17.40 -34.18
N GLU A 434 -5.23 -16.19 -34.10
CA GLU A 434 -3.85 -15.96 -34.58
C GLU A 434 -2.86 -16.73 -33.76
N MET A 435 -2.95 -16.69 -32.41
CA MET A 435 -2.09 -17.46 -31.52
C MET A 435 -2.19 -18.97 -31.75
N GLU A 436 -3.38 -19.48 -32.01
CA GLU A 436 -3.62 -20.88 -32.36
C GLU A 436 -3.04 -21.25 -33.72
N THR A 437 -3.30 -20.43 -34.75
CA THR A 437 -2.84 -20.66 -36.13
C THR A 437 -1.31 -20.64 -36.22
N GLU A 438 -0.66 -19.72 -35.48
CA GLU A 438 0.78 -19.59 -35.43
C GLU A 438 1.41 -20.60 -34.47
N LYS A 439 0.60 -21.40 -33.74
CA LYS A 439 1.04 -22.43 -32.79
C LYS A 439 2.00 -21.87 -31.77
N THR A 440 1.59 -20.79 -31.12
CA THR A 440 2.42 -20.00 -30.21
C THR A 440 3.16 -20.85 -29.17
N GLY A 441 2.48 -21.81 -28.53
CA GLY A 441 3.08 -22.69 -27.54
C GLY A 441 4.19 -23.58 -28.10
N GLU A 442 3.95 -24.21 -29.29
CA GLU A 442 4.95 -25.07 -29.97
C GLU A 442 6.18 -24.25 -30.42
N ALA A 443 5.93 -23.05 -30.94
CA ALA A 443 7.01 -22.17 -31.42
C ALA A 443 7.90 -21.66 -30.27
N LEU A 444 7.35 -21.36 -29.10
CA LEU A 444 8.12 -20.98 -27.93
C LEU A 444 8.89 -22.17 -27.34
N GLU A 445 8.35 -23.39 -27.38
CA GLU A 445 9.02 -24.63 -27.02
C GLU A 445 10.21 -24.89 -27.97
N GLU A 446 10.05 -24.64 -29.28
CA GLU A 446 11.17 -24.73 -30.23
C GLU A 446 12.31 -23.77 -29.87
N ILE A 447 11.99 -22.54 -29.42
CA ILE A 447 13.01 -21.58 -28.92
C ILE A 447 13.73 -22.15 -27.69
N GLU A 448 12.98 -22.75 -26.75
CA GLU A 448 13.59 -23.41 -25.59
C GLU A 448 14.58 -24.50 -25.99
N GLN A 449 14.20 -25.33 -26.97
CA GLN A 449 15.10 -26.36 -27.54
C GLN A 449 16.31 -25.75 -28.24
N GLN A 450 16.16 -24.65 -28.97
CA GLN A 450 17.27 -23.92 -29.62
C GLN A 450 18.23 -23.35 -28.57
N ILE A 451 17.73 -22.82 -27.46
CA ILE A 451 18.57 -22.34 -26.34
C ILE A 451 19.29 -23.53 -25.71
N THR A 452 18.60 -24.61 -25.41
CA THR A 452 19.15 -25.81 -24.79
C THR A 452 20.29 -26.39 -25.66
N SER A 453 20.11 -26.42 -26.96
CA SER A 453 21.07 -26.90 -27.94
C SER A 453 22.15 -25.87 -28.31
N ASN A 454 22.19 -24.71 -27.67
CA ASN A 454 23.09 -23.58 -27.96
C ASN A 454 23.04 -23.07 -29.42
N ILE A 455 21.86 -23.19 -30.09
CA ILE A 455 21.62 -22.61 -31.43
C ILE A 455 21.30 -21.12 -31.28
N SER A 456 22.22 -20.38 -30.66
CA SER A 456 21.99 -19.02 -30.13
C SER A 456 21.55 -18.00 -31.17
N MET A 457 22.10 -18.08 -32.44
CA MET A 457 21.71 -17.13 -33.51
C MET A 457 20.25 -17.28 -33.92
N LEU A 458 19.76 -18.51 -34.00
CA LEU A 458 18.37 -18.79 -34.34
C LEU A 458 17.43 -18.41 -33.20
N ALA A 459 17.80 -18.74 -31.96
CA ALA A 459 17.08 -18.34 -30.76
C ALA A 459 16.95 -16.81 -30.67
N ILE A 460 18.03 -16.04 -30.85
CA ILE A 460 18.02 -14.56 -30.84
C ILE A 460 17.06 -13.99 -31.89
N ARG A 461 17.03 -14.57 -33.09
CA ARG A 461 16.12 -14.12 -34.15
C ARG A 461 14.67 -14.41 -33.79
N ASN A 462 14.38 -15.63 -33.34
CA ASN A 462 13.02 -16.07 -33.02
C ASN A 462 12.47 -15.33 -31.79
N LEU A 463 13.27 -15.16 -30.73
CA LEU A 463 12.93 -14.31 -29.58
C LEU A 463 12.55 -12.89 -30.01
N GLY A 464 13.28 -12.30 -30.98
CA GLY A 464 12.94 -10.98 -31.51
C GLY A 464 11.64 -10.93 -32.30
N ASN A 465 11.37 -11.95 -33.10
CA ASN A 465 10.13 -12.05 -33.88
C ASN A 465 8.91 -12.21 -32.96
N TRP A 466 8.98 -13.12 -32.01
CA TRP A 466 7.88 -13.37 -31.06
C TRP A 466 7.64 -12.21 -30.13
N SER A 467 8.70 -11.55 -29.64
CA SER A 467 8.54 -10.30 -28.89
C SER A 467 7.74 -9.25 -29.67
N GLY A 468 8.05 -9.06 -30.98
CA GLY A 468 7.30 -8.17 -31.84
C GLY A 468 5.83 -8.59 -31.97
N ARG A 469 5.58 -9.89 -32.11
CA ARG A 469 4.25 -10.47 -32.29
C ARG A 469 3.36 -10.29 -31.04
N PHE A 470 3.90 -10.54 -29.88
CA PHE A 470 3.21 -10.29 -28.61
C PHE A 470 2.87 -8.81 -28.41
N GLU A 471 3.75 -7.89 -28.82
CA GLU A 471 3.48 -6.45 -28.76
C GLU A 471 2.36 -6.03 -29.75
N GLU A 472 2.29 -6.64 -30.94
CA GLU A 472 1.21 -6.43 -31.90
C GLU A 472 -0.14 -6.90 -31.35
N TRP A 473 -0.18 -8.09 -30.75
CA TRP A 473 -1.39 -8.62 -30.13
C TRP A 473 -1.83 -7.78 -28.93
N ALA A 474 -0.89 -7.33 -28.10
CA ALA A 474 -1.19 -6.44 -27.01
C ALA A 474 -1.86 -5.14 -27.49
N LYS A 475 -1.35 -4.53 -28.57
CA LYS A 475 -1.96 -3.33 -29.16
C LYS A 475 -3.36 -3.58 -29.72
N LYS A 476 -3.61 -4.77 -30.30
CA LYS A 476 -4.94 -5.15 -30.79
C LYS A 476 -5.96 -5.28 -29.66
N LEU A 477 -5.52 -5.74 -28.48
CA LEU A 477 -6.39 -5.96 -27.34
C LEU A 477 -6.58 -4.71 -26.47
N GLU A 478 -5.76 -3.68 -26.63
CA GLU A 478 -6.01 -2.42 -25.91
C GLU A 478 -7.42 -1.90 -26.22
N PRO A 479 -8.21 -1.59 -25.20
CA PRO A 479 -9.47 -0.89 -25.43
C PRO A 479 -9.17 0.38 -26.24
N PRO A 480 -9.99 0.70 -27.25
CA PRO A 480 -9.81 1.93 -27.99
C PRO A 480 -9.83 3.06 -26.97
N LYS A 481 -8.79 3.89 -26.96
CA LYS A 481 -8.85 5.15 -26.21
C LYS A 481 -10.11 5.83 -26.68
N GLN A 482 -11.09 5.99 -25.81
CA GLN A 482 -12.27 6.79 -26.12
C GLN A 482 -11.74 8.21 -26.30
N ASP A 483 -11.43 8.54 -27.57
CA ASP A 483 -11.38 9.94 -27.96
C ASP A 483 -12.77 10.48 -27.66
N SER A 484 -12.84 11.47 -26.77
CA SER A 484 -14.06 12.16 -26.37
C SER A 484 -14.60 13.03 -27.53
N ASP A 485 -14.71 12.42 -28.71
CA ASP A 485 -15.26 13.04 -29.93
C ASP A 485 -16.54 12.30 -30.36
N SER A 486 -17.54 12.28 -29.46
CA SER A 486 -18.91 11.96 -29.86
C SER A 486 -19.64 13.26 -30.10
N GLY A 487 -19.56 13.75 -31.35
CA GLY A 487 -20.43 14.79 -31.86
C GLY A 487 -21.90 14.44 -31.66
N GLY A 488 -22.51 14.93 -30.59
CA GLY A 488 -23.94 14.94 -30.31
C GLY A 488 -24.42 16.38 -30.31
N GLN A 489 -25.17 16.75 -31.34
CA GLN A 489 -25.76 18.07 -31.56
C GLN A 489 -26.94 18.32 -30.61
N GLY A 490 -26.81 19.29 -29.67
CA GLY A 490 -27.96 19.76 -28.87
C GLY A 490 -27.52 20.76 -27.77
N GLY A 491 -28.04 21.96 -27.82
CA GLY A 491 -27.67 23.12 -26.99
C GLY A 491 -27.81 22.91 -25.49
N GLY A 492 -26.72 23.05 -24.80
CA GLY A 492 -26.51 22.94 -23.35
C GLY A 492 -25.07 22.58 -22.98
N GLN A 493 -24.24 22.28 -23.94
CA GLN A 493 -22.99 21.52 -23.92
C GLN A 493 -21.76 22.18 -23.30
N GLY A 494 -21.76 23.51 -23.02
CA GLY A 494 -20.55 24.21 -22.53
C GLY A 494 -20.20 23.91 -21.07
N GLY A 495 -21.18 23.62 -20.22
CA GLY A 495 -21.00 23.41 -18.78
C GLY A 495 -20.56 21.98 -18.44
N GLU A 496 -21.16 20.99 -19.08
CA GLU A 496 -20.81 19.57 -18.83
C GLU A 496 -19.38 19.24 -19.34
N GLN A 497 -19.01 19.78 -20.50
CA GLN A 497 -17.67 19.56 -21.06
C GLN A 497 -16.60 20.20 -20.17
N LYS A 498 -16.80 21.46 -19.73
CA LYS A 498 -15.90 22.13 -18.78
C LYS A 498 -15.76 21.35 -17.47
N MET A 499 -16.87 20.85 -16.93
CA MET A 499 -16.86 20.04 -15.71
C MET A 499 -16.05 18.75 -15.89
N ASN A 500 -16.22 18.07 -17.02
CA ASN A 500 -15.49 16.86 -17.34
C ASN A 500 -13.97 17.10 -17.47
N ASP A 501 -13.59 18.21 -18.12
CA ASP A 501 -12.19 18.61 -18.25
C ASP A 501 -11.56 18.95 -16.89
N LEU A 502 -12.29 19.63 -16.00
CA LEU A 502 -11.85 19.92 -14.64
C LEU A 502 -11.70 18.66 -13.80
N MET A 503 -12.61 17.70 -13.92
CA MET A 503 -12.52 16.41 -13.23
C MET A 503 -11.31 15.59 -13.72
N LYS A 504 -11.08 15.55 -15.03
CA LYS A 504 -9.89 14.93 -15.62
C LYS A 504 -8.60 15.55 -15.08
N LEU A 505 -8.53 16.88 -15.06
CA LEU A 505 -7.40 17.63 -14.50
C LEU A 505 -7.19 17.32 -13.02
N LEU A 506 -8.29 17.22 -12.24
CA LEU A 506 -8.23 16.85 -10.83
C LEU A 506 -7.57 15.49 -10.62
N PHE A 507 -8.03 14.45 -11.32
CA PHE A 507 -7.46 13.11 -11.22
C PHE A 507 -5.97 13.07 -11.58
N SER A 508 -5.60 13.72 -12.68
CA SER A 508 -4.20 13.81 -13.12
C SER A 508 -3.34 14.51 -12.07
N MET A 509 -3.81 15.61 -11.50
CA MET A 509 -3.10 16.35 -10.43
C MET A 509 -2.97 15.56 -9.14
N LEU A 510 -3.99 14.78 -8.77
CA LEU A 510 -3.95 13.91 -7.60
C LEU A 510 -2.89 12.80 -7.78
N ARG A 511 -2.83 12.17 -8.94
CA ARG A 511 -1.81 11.17 -9.28
C ARG A 511 -0.40 11.75 -9.29
N LEU A 512 -0.25 12.92 -9.89
CA LEU A 512 1.04 13.62 -9.96
C LEU A 512 1.55 13.98 -8.56
N ARG A 513 0.67 14.54 -7.72
CA ARG A 513 0.98 14.84 -6.33
C ARG A 513 1.41 13.61 -5.53
N GLU A 514 0.76 12.48 -5.73
CA GLU A 514 1.12 11.22 -5.10
C GLU A 514 2.49 10.71 -5.58
N SER A 515 2.81 10.89 -6.86
CA SER A 515 4.12 10.57 -7.41
C SER A 515 5.21 11.45 -6.79
N GLU A 516 4.98 12.76 -6.65
CA GLU A 516 5.94 13.66 -6.02
C GLU A 516 6.14 13.40 -4.52
N LEU A 517 5.10 12.98 -3.80
CA LEU A 517 5.24 12.52 -2.42
C LEU A 517 6.20 11.32 -2.33
N ARG A 518 6.06 10.34 -3.25
CA ARG A 518 6.96 9.18 -3.32
C ARG A 518 8.39 9.59 -3.70
N HIS A 519 8.57 10.49 -4.68
CA HIS A 519 9.89 11.00 -5.06
C HIS A 519 10.59 11.67 -3.88
N ARG A 520 9.86 12.48 -3.10
CA ARG A 520 10.38 13.11 -1.88
C ARG A 520 10.82 12.08 -0.83
N GLN A 521 10.03 11.03 -0.60
CA GLN A 521 10.38 9.95 0.33
C GLN A 521 11.62 9.18 -0.16
N GLN A 522 11.71 8.90 -1.45
CA GLN A 522 12.87 8.26 -2.08
C GLN A 522 14.12 9.12 -1.98
N THR A 523 13.99 10.44 -2.19
CA THR A 523 15.10 11.40 -2.02
C THR A 523 15.61 11.40 -0.58
N ALA A 524 14.72 11.42 0.41
CA ALA A 524 15.08 11.34 1.83
C ALA A 524 15.76 10.01 2.18
N LEU A 525 15.30 8.89 1.60
CA LEU A 525 15.94 7.59 1.77
C LEU A 525 17.34 7.55 1.17
N LEU A 526 17.54 8.13 -0.01
CA LEU A 526 18.85 8.23 -0.66
C LEU A 526 19.85 9.03 0.19
N GLU A 527 19.41 10.11 0.83
CA GLU A 527 20.28 10.88 1.72
C GLU A 527 20.79 10.02 2.89
N GLN A 528 19.96 9.15 3.45
CA GLN A 528 20.37 8.20 4.50
C GLN A 528 21.37 7.16 3.96
N GLN A 529 21.30 6.79 2.68
CA GLN A 529 22.17 5.79 2.04
C GLN A 529 23.40 6.38 1.35
N LYS A 530 23.69 7.64 1.52
CA LYS A 530 24.81 8.36 0.86
C LYS A 530 26.19 7.73 1.08
N ARG A 531 26.33 6.89 2.09
CA ARG A 531 27.58 6.13 2.37
C ARG A 531 27.79 4.94 1.44
N GLU A 532 26.74 4.43 0.81
CA GLU A 532 26.75 3.30 -0.13
C GLU A 532 26.78 3.85 -1.57
N ALA A 533 27.96 4.26 -2.03
CA ALA A 533 28.15 5.05 -3.26
C ALA A 533 27.45 4.45 -4.52
N ASP A 534 27.49 3.15 -4.71
CA ASP A 534 26.87 2.49 -5.88
C ASP A 534 25.34 2.51 -5.83
N ILE A 535 24.74 2.28 -4.67
CA ILE A 535 23.29 2.30 -4.45
C ILE A 535 22.80 3.73 -4.58
N TYR A 536 23.51 4.67 -3.95
CA TYR A 536 23.20 6.10 -3.98
C TYR A 536 23.17 6.63 -5.42
N THR A 537 24.22 6.43 -6.20
CA THR A 537 24.30 6.95 -7.58
C THR A 537 23.19 6.41 -8.47
N LYS A 538 22.98 5.10 -8.46
CA LYS A 538 21.91 4.47 -9.24
C LYS A 538 20.52 4.85 -8.76
N GLY A 539 20.36 5.04 -7.46
CA GLY A 539 19.11 5.50 -6.87
C GLY A 539 18.77 6.93 -7.29
N VAL A 540 19.75 7.84 -7.27
CA VAL A 540 19.56 9.23 -7.74
C VAL A 540 19.19 9.26 -9.22
N GLU A 541 19.89 8.52 -10.09
CA GLU A 541 19.57 8.44 -11.52
C GLU A 541 18.11 8.01 -11.76
N ARG A 542 17.59 7.07 -10.94
CA ARG A 542 16.19 6.63 -11.04
C ARG A 542 15.22 7.69 -10.58
N VAL A 543 15.51 8.38 -9.47
CA VAL A 543 14.64 9.47 -8.97
C VAL A 543 14.60 10.61 -9.97
N VAL A 544 15.74 11.01 -10.57
CA VAL A 544 15.81 11.98 -11.67
C VAL A 544 14.90 11.56 -12.83
N GLN A 545 15.01 10.32 -13.27
CA GLN A 545 14.18 9.83 -14.39
C GLN A 545 12.67 9.82 -14.05
N MET A 546 12.32 9.45 -12.83
CA MET A 546 10.91 9.45 -12.40
C MET A 546 10.38 10.87 -12.27
N HIS A 547 11.17 11.81 -11.74
CA HIS A 547 10.81 13.22 -11.62
C HIS A 547 10.64 13.87 -13.01
N ALA A 548 11.55 13.61 -13.94
CA ALA A 548 11.45 14.05 -15.32
C ALA A 548 10.16 13.54 -16.01
N ASN A 549 9.75 12.30 -15.76
CA ASN A 549 8.48 11.77 -16.26
C ASN A 549 7.28 12.53 -15.68
N SER A 550 7.30 12.86 -14.38
CA SER A 550 6.27 13.68 -13.73
C SER A 550 6.20 15.10 -14.34
N MET A 551 7.33 15.70 -14.67
CA MET A 551 7.37 16.99 -15.36
C MET A 551 6.75 16.93 -16.78
N LEU A 552 6.99 15.85 -17.52
CA LEU A 552 6.37 15.63 -18.83
C LEU A 552 4.85 15.48 -18.70
N GLU A 553 4.36 14.81 -17.67
CA GLU A 553 2.94 14.66 -17.39
C GLU A 553 2.29 16.01 -17.05
N LEU A 554 2.92 16.81 -16.20
CA LEU A 554 2.44 18.17 -15.88
C LEU A 554 2.41 19.07 -17.12
N ASN A 555 3.42 19.01 -17.95
CA ASN A 555 3.47 19.77 -19.21
C ASN A 555 2.32 19.36 -20.15
N ARG A 556 2.03 18.06 -20.23
CA ARG A 556 0.88 17.55 -20.98
C ARG A 556 -0.44 18.12 -20.44
N MET A 557 -0.63 18.14 -19.10
CA MET A 557 -1.82 18.74 -18.47
C MET A 557 -1.98 20.22 -18.83
N GLN A 558 -0.89 20.99 -18.89
CA GLN A 558 -0.92 22.38 -19.32
C GLN A 558 -1.40 22.56 -20.77
N PHE A 559 -1.00 21.63 -21.67
CA PHE A 559 -1.44 21.67 -23.06
C PHE A 559 -2.88 21.19 -23.26
N GLU A 560 -3.35 20.25 -22.46
CA GLU A 560 -4.68 19.68 -22.58
C GLU A 560 -5.75 20.50 -21.84
N THR A 561 -5.37 21.36 -20.88
CA THR A 561 -6.35 22.14 -20.12
C THR A 561 -6.95 23.28 -20.96
N THR A 562 -8.29 23.32 -20.98
CA THR A 562 -9.06 24.38 -21.66
C THR A 562 -9.43 25.52 -20.72
N GLU A 563 -9.17 25.38 -19.42
CA GLU A 563 -9.56 26.36 -18.38
C GLU A 563 -8.43 27.37 -18.12
N PRO A 564 -8.60 28.64 -18.53
CA PRO A 564 -7.54 29.66 -18.41
C PRO A 564 -7.12 29.90 -16.95
N ALA A 565 -8.01 29.74 -15.99
CA ALA A 565 -7.73 29.95 -14.57
C ALA A 565 -6.71 28.96 -14.00
N MET A 566 -6.50 27.82 -14.67
CA MET A 566 -5.57 26.77 -14.24
C MET A 566 -4.16 26.93 -14.84
N LEU A 567 -3.98 27.70 -15.91
CA LEU A 567 -2.71 27.80 -16.63
C LEU A 567 -1.57 28.37 -15.77
N ASP A 568 -1.81 29.51 -15.08
CA ASP A 568 -0.80 30.13 -14.23
C ASP A 568 -0.40 29.24 -13.03
N PRO A 569 -1.35 28.65 -12.26
CA PRO A 569 -1.01 27.72 -11.17
C PRO A 569 -0.27 26.45 -11.63
N LEU A 570 -0.60 25.91 -12.80
CA LEU A 570 0.13 24.77 -13.39
C LEU A 570 1.55 25.18 -13.79
N GLN A 571 1.74 26.40 -14.31
CA GLN A 571 3.07 26.92 -14.64
C GLN A 571 3.92 27.14 -13.40
N GLU A 572 3.37 27.72 -12.33
CA GLU A 572 4.07 27.86 -11.03
C GLU A 572 4.50 26.51 -10.46
N THR A 573 3.65 25.49 -10.62
CA THR A 573 3.98 24.11 -10.23
C THR A 573 5.14 23.59 -11.06
N PHE A 574 5.14 23.80 -12.38
CA PHE A 574 6.20 23.37 -13.29
C PHE A 574 7.53 24.05 -12.96
N ASP A 575 7.52 25.35 -12.73
CA ASP A 575 8.72 26.12 -12.36
C ASP A 575 9.32 25.61 -11.03
N SER A 576 8.47 25.22 -10.08
CA SER A 576 8.91 24.60 -8.81
C SER A 576 9.52 23.21 -9.03
N MET A 577 8.97 22.40 -9.96
CA MET A 577 9.56 21.10 -10.33
C MET A 577 10.90 21.26 -11.01
N GLU A 578 11.09 22.29 -11.88
CA GLU A 578 12.36 22.58 -12.54
C GLU A 578 13.47 22.90 -11.52
N ILE A 579 13.15 23.60 -10.43
CA ILE A 579 14.09 23.85 -9.33
C ILE A 579 14.54 22.53 -8.71
N THR A 580 13.62 21.61 -8.45
CA THR A 580 13.90 20.29 -7.89
C THR A 580 14.75 19.45 -8.85
N ASP A 581 14.43 19.44 -10.14
CA ASP A 581 15.18 18.73 -11.18
C ASP A 581 16.65 19.18 -11.22
N ASN A 582 16.86 20.50 -11.21
CA ASN A 582 18.21 21.10 -11.16
C ASN A 582 19.03 20.72 -9.91
N LEU A 583 18.39 20.43 -8.78
CA LEU A 583 19.06 19.95 -7.57
C LEU A 583 19.40 18.46 -7.68
N LEU A 584 18.49 17.64 -8.17
CA LEU A 584 18.66 16.21 -8.37
C LEU A 584 19.73 15.89 -9.43
N ASP A 585 19.81 16.68 -10.51
CA ASP A 585 20.86 16.55 -11.53
C ASP A 585 22.28 16.78 -10.97
N LYS A 586 22.39 17.51 -9.86
CA LYS A 586 23.65 17.72 -9.12
C LYS A 586 23.88 16.68 -8.02
N PRO A 587 23.32 15.51 -8.08
CA PRO A 587 23.08 14.51 -7.04
C PRO A 587 22.93 15.09 -5.61
N GLN A 588 22.08 16.12 -5.47
CA GLN A 588 21.80 16.75 -4.18
C GLN A 588 20.49 16.17 -3.61
N THR A 589 20.59 15.47 -2.49
CA THR A 589 19.44 14.75 -1.86
C THR A 589 19.16 15.22 -0.43
N ASP A 590 19.82 16.30 0.00
CA ASP A 590 19.69 16.86 1.36
C ASP A 590 18.34 17.59 1.59
N SER A 591 18.23 18.25 2.72
CA SER A 591 17.02 19.00 3.11
C SER A 591 16.62 20.06 2.10
N VAL A 592 17.57 20.64 1.35
CA VAL A 592 17.27 21.67 0.33
C VAL A 592 16.41 21.07 -0.77
N THR A 593 16.74 19.86 -1.23
CA THR A 593 15.97 19.17 -2.28
C THR A 593 14.61 18.71 -1.75
N THR A 594 14.55 18.10 -0.55
CA THR A 594 13.28 17.68 0.03
C THR A 594 12.35 18.83 0.41
N ASP A 595 12.90 20.00 0.74
CA ASP A 595 12.12 21.24 0.97
C ASP A 595 11.59 21.81 -0.35
N SER A 596 12.37 21.75 -1.44
CA SER A 596 11.92 22.12 -2.79
C SER A 596 10.76 21.20 -3.22
N GLN A 597 10.89 19.88 -3.07
CA GLN A 597 9.82 18.93 -3.35
C GLN A 597 8.57 19.19 -2.49
N THR A 598 8.75 19.58 -1.21
CA THR A 598 7.63 19.97 -0.34
C THR A 598 6.91 21.21 -0.86
N GLY A 599 7.65 22.18 -1.41
CA GLY A 599 7.11 23.36 -2.08
C GLY A 599 6.25 22.96 -3.29
N THR A 600 6.79 22.11 -4.15
CA THR A 600 6.08 21.58 -5.34
C THR A 600 4.77 20.89 -4.95
N ILE A 601 4.80 20.02 -3.93
CA ILE A 601 3.60 19.32 -3.41
C ILE A 601 2.54 20.32 -2.91
N ARG A 602 2.95 21.46 -2.33
CA ARG A 602 2.02 22.54 -1.92
C ARG A 602 1.38 23.18 -3.13
N TYR A 603 2.16 23.57 -4.14
CA TYR A 603 1.61 24.12 -5.39
C TYR A 603 0.60 23.16 -6.04
N MET A 604 0.90 21.87 -6.11
CA MET A 604 -0.04 20.87 -6.59
C MET A 604 -1.33 20.82 -5.74
N SER A 605 -1.21 20.94 -4.43
CA SER A 605 -2.36 20.99 -3.52
C SER A 605 -3.20 22.25 -3.72
N ASP A 606 -2.56 23.38 -4.01
CA ASP A 606 -3.25 24.65 -4.30
C ASP A 606 -4.00 24.56 -5.64
N VAL A 607 -3.43 23.93 -6.68
CA VAL A 607 -4.14 23.64 -7.94
C VAL A 607 -5.37 22.76 -7.70
N ILE A 608 -5.23 21.70 -6.91
CA ILE A 608 -6.36 20.81 -6.54
C ILE A 608 -7.47 21.58 -5.83
N ASN A 609 -7.11 22.49 -4.92
CA ASN A 609 -8.08 23.34 -4.21
C ASN A 609 -8.78 24.32 -5.15
N LEU A 610 -8.04 24.92 -6.10
CA LEU A 610 -8.59 25.82 -7.11
C LEU A 610 -9.58 25.10 -8.02
N ILE A 611 -9.26 23.88 -8.48
CA ILE A 611 -10.18 23.05 -9.26
C ILE A 611 -11.47 22.84 -8.47
N ASN A 612 -11.34 22.49 -7.18
CA ASN A 612 -12.50 22.26 -6.29
C ASN A 612 -13.36 23.54 -6.11
N GLU A 613 -12.72 24.72 -6.00
CA GLU A 613 -13.46 25.99 -5.95
C GLU A 613 -14.19 26.30 -7.24
N GLU A 614 -13.55 26.05 -8.41
CA GLU A 614 -14.15 26.31 -9.71
C GLU A 614 -15.35 25.42 -9.97
N VAL A 615 -15.26 24.13 -9.63
CA VAL A 615 -16.41 23.19 -9.68
C VAL A 615 -17.55 23.66 -8.79
N ARG A 616 -17.28 24.14 -7.57
CA ARG A 616 -18.31 24.69 -6.67
C ARG A 616 -18.98 25.97 -7.20
N ARG A 617 -18.25 26.82 -7.93
CA ARG A 617 -18.81 28.04 -8.52
C ARG A 617 -19.76 27.73 -9.66
N ASP A 618 -19.40 26.81 -10.54
CA ASP A 618 -20.21 26.44 -11.69
C ASP A 618 -21.51 25.71 -11.28
N SER A 619 -21.48 24.98 -10.17
CA SER A 619 -22.67 24.24 -9.65
C SER A 619 -23.64 25.07 -8.84
N GLY A 620 -23.32 26.31 -8.46
CA GLY A 620 -24.20 27.22 -7.69
C GLY A 620 -25.43 27.72 -8.44
N GLN A 621 -25.64 27.35 -9.72
CA GLN A 621 -26.77 27.82 -10.54
C GLN A 621 -27.79 26.74 -10.92
N GLN A 622 -27.51 25.47 -10.74
CA GLN A 622 -28.47 24.36 -10.95
C GLN A 622 -28.19 23.26 -9.93
N GLY A 623 -29.21 22.70 -9.29
CA GLY A 623 -29.16 21.75 -8.19
C GLY A 623 -28.01 20.73 -8.25
N GLN A 624 -27.67 20.13 -7.10
CA GLN A 624 -26.53 19.23 -6.93
C GLN A 624 -26.26 18.37 -8.17
N SER A 625 -25.21 18.73 -8.95
CA SER A 625 -24.87 17.98 -10.14
C SER A 625 -24.11 16.70 -9.71
N GLN A 626 -24.29 15.63 -10.46
CA GLN A 626 -23.60 14.35 -10.27
C GLN A 626 -22.08 14.55 -10.09
N ALA A 627 -21.47 15.46 -10.83
CA ALA A 627 -20.05 15.80 -10.70
C ALA A 627 -19.64 16.40 -9.33
N GLN A 628 -20.57 17.07 -8.62
CA GLN A 628 -20.29 17.54 -7.25
C GLN A 628 -20.26 16.40 -6.25
N GLN A 629 -21.15 15.43 -6.42
CA GLN A 629 -21.19 14.23 -5.59
C GLN A 629 -19.94 13.39 -5.83
N GLU A 630 -19.52 13.16 -7.09
CA GLU A 630 -18.28 12.49 -7.45
C GLU A 630 -17.05 13.15 -6.82
N MET A 631 -16.97 14.48 -6.90
CA MET A 631 -15.86 15.21 -6.28
C MET A 631 -15.87 15.10 -4.76
N ALA A 632 -17.03 15.21 -4.11
CA ALA A 632 -17.16 15.03 -2.67
C ALA A 632 -16.74 13.61 -2.25
N PHE A 633 -17.12 12.59 -3.02
CA PHE A 633 -16.72 11.20 -2.80
C PHE A 633 -15.20 11.01 -2.97
N MET A 634 -14.61 11.58 -4.03
CA MET A 634 -13.16 11.53 -4.26
C MET A 634 -12.38 12.23 -3.14
N MET A 635 -12.82 13.38 -2.69
CA MET A 635 -12.21 14.10 -1.57
C MET A 635 -12.36 13.33 -0.26
N ALA A 636 -13.48 12.64 -0.04
CA ALA A 636 -13.71 11.78 1.11
C ALA A 636 -12.80 10.54 1.07
N MET A 637 -12.60 9.92 -0.09
CA MET A 637 -11.64 8.82 -0.27
C MET A 637 -10.21 9.26 0.02
N MET A 638 -9.81 10.46 -0.44
CA MET A 638 -8.48 11.01 -0.15
C MET A 638 -8.29 11.30 1.34
N ALA A 639 -9.31 11.81 2.02
CA ALA A 639 -9.31 11.99 3.47
C ALA A 639 -9.21 10.65 4.20
N MET A 640 -9.89 9.60 3.70
CA MET A 640 -9.80 8.23 4.23
C MET A 640 -8.38 7.67 4.06
N LYS A 641 -7.74 7.87 2.90
CA LYS A 641 -6.32 7.48 2.69
C LYS A 641 -5.39 8.20 3.66
N GLN A 642 -5.61 9.50 3.88
CA GLN A 642 -4.82 10.30 4.81
C GLN A 642 -5.02 9.85 6.27
N GLN A 643 -6.24 9.44 6.66
CA GLN A 643 -6.52 8.86 7.96
C GLN A 643 -5.94 7.46 8.13
N MET A 644 -5.97 6.60 7.10
CA MET A 644 -5.30 5.29 7.13
C MET A 644 -3.79 5.43 7.28
N GLY A 645 -3.17 6.41 6.63
CA GLY A 645 -1.76 6.74 6.82
C GLY A 645 -1.44 7.32 8.21
N GLN A 646 -2.35 8.14 8.78
CA GLN A 646 -2.21 8.71 10.12
C GLN A 646 -2.65 7.74 11.23
N GLY A 647 -3.57 6.82 10.97
CA GLY A 647 -4.02 5.81 11.92
C GLY A 647 -2.90 4.84 12.29
N MET A 648 -1.94 4.60 11.42
CA MET A 648 -0.69 3.93 11.74
C MET A 648 0.23 4.77 12.64
N GLN A 649 0.11 6.10 12.64
CA GLN A 649 0.88 7.01 13.51
C GLN A 649 0.21 7.25 14.88
N GLN A 650 -1.12 7.16 14.98
CA GLN A 650 -1.87 7.59 16.19
C GLN A 650 -2.18 6.47 17.19
N SER A 651 -1.98 5.20 16.84
CA SER A 651 -2.13 4.09 17.79
C SER A 651 -1.01 3.97 18.82
N GLN A 652 0.00 4.85 18.81
CA GLN A 652 1.18 4.79 19.69
C GLN A 652 1.29 5.91 20.72
N THR A 653 0.39 6.89 20.79
CA THR A 653 0.44 7.89 21.86
C THR A 653 -0.73 7.71 22.84
N GLY A 654 -0.47 7.04 23.95
CA GLY A 654 -1.20 7.25 25.19
C GLY A 654 -2.23 6.19 25.54
N GLY A 655 -1.80 5.26 26.39
CA GLY A 655 -2.70 4.67 27.35
C GLY A 655 -3.32 5.76 28.24
N GLY A 656 -4.60 6.06 28.01
CA GLY A 656 -5.37 7.04 28.78
C GLY A 656 -6.75 7.22 28.15
N SER A 657 -7.69 6.38 28.59
CA SER A 657 -9.16 6.54 28.49
C SER A 657 -9.67 7.85 27.88
N GLN A 658 -10.08 7.80 26.60
CA GLN A 658 -11.33 8.41 26.10
C GLN A 658 -11.63 7.88 24.69
N ALA A 659 -12.27 6.73 24.65
CA ALA A 659 -12.97 6.28 23.46
C ALA A 659 -14.28 7.10 23.37
N GLY A 660 -14.45 7.85 22.32
CA GLY A 660 -15.71 8.52 22.03
C GLY A 660 -15.53 9.85 21.31
N GLY A 661 -15.62 9.86 19.98
CA GLY A 661 -15.97 11.09 19.34
C GLY A 661 -15.32 11.53 18.05
N THR A 662 -14.61 10.66 17.30
CA THR A 662 -14.06 11.11 16.00
C THR A 662 -14.39 10.19 14.80
N THR A 663 -14.98 9.03 15.02
CA THR A 663 -15.43 8.15 13.93
C THR A 663 -16.75 8.59 13.27
N SER A 664 -17.54 9.42 13.93
CA SER A 664 -18.82 9.89 13.37
C SER A 664 -18.71 11.04 12.37
N GLN A 665 -17.61 11.82 12.37
CA GLN A 665 -17.46 12.92 11.42
C GLN A 665 -16.91 12.50 10.05
N ALA A 666 -16.11 11.44 9.98
CA ALA A 666 -15.64 10.93 8.70
C ALA A 666 -16.71 10.07 8.00
N ALA A 667 -17.54 9.37 8.79
CA ALA A 667 -18.69 8.64 8.26
C ALA A 667 -19.80 9.59 7.78
N SER A 668 -20.01 10.73 8.45
CA SER A 668 -20.98 11.74 7.99
C SER A 668 -20.51 12.56 6.78
N ALA A 669 -19.23 12.55 6.44
CA ALA A 669 -18.75 13.11 5.18
C ALA A 669 -19.01 12.16 3.98
N LEU A 670 -19.18 10.85 4.24
CA LEU A 670 -19.62 9.85 3.26
C LEU A 670 -21.15 9.74 3.17
N THR A 671 -21.86 10.15 4.22
CA THR A 671 -23.33 10.13 4.27
C THR A 671 -23.84 11.57 4.21
N GLY A 672 -23.84 12.20 3.08
CA GLY A 672 -24.49 13.44 2.66
C GLY A 672 -25.34 14.29 3.60
N ASP A 673 -25.02 14.39 4.90
CA ASP A 673 -25.68 15.30 5.83
C ASP A 673 -25.18 16.76 5.65
N ALA A 674 -25.52 17.35 4.51
CA ALA A 674 -25.50 18.79 4.31
C ALA A 674 -26.95 19.28 4.17
N VAL A 675 -27.74 19.12 5.22
CA VAL A 675 -29.03 19.83 5.34
C VAL A 675 -28.97 20.74 6.56
N GLY A 676 -28.88 22.04 6.30
CA GLY A 676 -29.34 23.09 7.14
C GLY A 676 -28.29 23.93 7.88
N ARG A 677 -27.75 24.91 7.24
CA ARG A 677 -27.98 26.36 7.53
C ARG A 677 -27.26 27.25 6.56
#